data_5949d4b55dbcbadf9e3611c5ee61b4a7
#
_entry.id   5949d4b55dbcbadf9e3611c5ee61b4a7
#
_cell.length_a   1.000
_cell.length_b   1.000
_cell.length_c   1.000
_cell.angle_alpha   90.00
_cell.angle_beta   90.00
_cell.angle_gamma   90.00
#
_symmetry.space_group_name_H-M   'P 1'
#
loop_
_entity.id
_entity.type
_entity.pdbx_description
1 polymer ?
#
loop_
_entity_poly.entity_id
_entity_poly.type
_entity_poly.pdbx_seq_one_letter_code
_entity_poly.pdbx_strand_id
1 'polypeptide(L)'
;MNGDFNKNRQGNGRPPQRPQGSTNRPPQGGRPGGGYPQPLALEKITAPYNFVPLSRKVFFPDWSQHVSLDVPFADAISGELVCELVTDTPVYVRNGGKWEHHDIMNNKEAQSFFRVGEQIMIPGTTLKGMLRNVIEIVSFGKMNKFDNHRYSIRDLKNQDLYMNKMKNVQAAWLQRSESGTSWLLVPCEYALVSHELLGNPSIKDAQKALSKYSTWGWDKLDVRFTFKKGSLANRVTSIEKGEPGRLVFTGQPTKNRGGKFDKKNEFVFFGQSKGSPIEVPPEVQKDIIFIYTNPNTGKPYEEWAHWSDQLGKGAKIPVFYQMNGSKLGSFGFTRMYRLPYEKTVRQVVEQTSKDHVHTDPDLAETIFGIAERDDSLKGRISISTAVAELKTVKPFNEAVTAVLGSPKPTFYPNYIYQPRAGSDGKLTKTGSYETFMSSESTINGWKRYPTRELKDVERKPDMGKDTVATKFIPLSEGAKFSFSVKLHNLKPEELGAIVWALTWGNNNKLRHSLGMGKSLGFGIAAITISSAHLVDIAGEKIDWQDTLRSFEGIMNTEVGGEWLKTAQLEQLLAMANPVVVAQCGKLKHMTLANKDFSNVKGGVKPPTPSLALLPHVRPTALPDRERFKNLQPRKTDAATGRSKQVQTVPEPDTKGNVPADVAPPDLSALDALRNKFKKR
;
A
#
# COMPACT_ATOMS: atom_id res chain seq x y z
N MET A 1 -33.86 25.05 -61.14
CA MET A 1 -35.11 24.55 -61.73
C MET A 1 -35.75 23.74 -60.62
N ASN A 2 -36.61 24.30 -59.88
CA ASN A 2 -38.07 24.18 -59.82
C ASN A 2 -38.49 22.73 -59.51
N GLY A 3 -39.31 22.43 -58.56
CA GLY A 3 -40.22 23.24 -57.81
C GLY A 3 -40.95 22.39 -56.73
N ASP A 4 -41.47 23.08 -55.84
CA ASP A 4 -42.45 22.72 -54.79
C ASP A 4 -43.58 21.80 -55.22
N PHE A 5 -44.17 21.05 -54.27
CA PHE A 5 -45.60 21.16 -53.97
C PHE A 5 -46.00 20.55 -52.62
N ASN A 6 -46.58 21.39 -51.84
CA ASN A 6 -47.29 21.27 -50.58
C ASN A 6 -48.68 20.65 -50.77
N LYS A 7 -49.23 19.89 -49.78
CA LYS A 7 -50.57 20.10 -49.22
C LYS A 7 -51.05 19.03 -48.21
N ASN A 8 -51.31 19.53 -47.06
CA ASN A 8 -52.34 19.15 -46.04
C ASN A 8 -53.34 18.03 -46.40
N ARG A 9 -53.64 17.19 -45.38
CA ARG A 9 -55.00 17.01 -44.87
C ARG A 9 -55.05 16.38 -43.50
N GLN A 10 -55.86 17.01 -42.60
CA GLN A 10 -56.35 16.54 -41.29
C GLN A 10 -57.35 15.40 -41.46
N GLY A 11 -57.47 14.54 -40.43
CA GLY A 11 -58.55 13.58 -40.32
C GLY A 11 -58.58 12.91 -38.95
N ASN A 12 -59.49 13.39 -38.08
CA ASN A 12 -59.88 12.83 -36.78
C ASN A 12 -60.49 11.45 -36.91
N GLY A 13 -60.25 10.55 -35.94
CA GLY A 13 -60.99 9.30 -35.77
C GLY A 13 -60.70 8.66 -34.43
N ARG A 14 -61.55 8.90 -33.43
CA ARG A 14 -61.65 8.08 -32.19
C ARG A 14 -62.30 6.77 -32.49
N PRO A 15 -61.86 5.63 -31.91
CA PRO A 15 -62.62 4.38 -31.88
C PRO A 15 -63.55 4.31 -30.64
N PRO A 16 -64.64 3.52 -30.69
CA PRO A 16 -65.77 3.61 -29.81
C PRO A 16 -65.62 2.84 -28.48
N GLN A 17 -66.32 3.33 -27.46
CA GLN A 17 -66.52 2.74 -26.13
C GLN A 17 -67.40 1.50 -26.23
N ARG A 18 -67.05 0.42 -25.49
CA ARG A 18 -67.92 -0.72 -25.21
C ARG A 18 -68.56 -0.62 -23.82
N PRO A 19 -69.77 -1.16 -23.62
CA PRO A 19 -70.58 -0.85 -22.45
C PRO A 19 -70.21 -1.69 -21.21
N GLN A 20 -70.50 -1.10 -20.04
CA GLN A 20 -70.41 -1.71 -18.72
C GLN A 20 -71.40 -2.84 -18.54
N GLY A 21 -70.87 -4.02 -18.14
CA GLY A 21 -71.65 -5.13 -17.62
C GLY A 21 -71.30 -5.36 -16.16
N SER A 22 -72.29 -5.20 -15.30
CA SER A 22 -72.23 -5.51 -13.87
C SER A 22 -72.25 -7.00 -13.62
N THR A 23 -71.23 -7.52 -12.91
CA THR A 23 -71.33 -8.84 -12.22
C THR A 23 -70.72 -8.71 -10.83
N ASN A 24 -71.57 -8.86 -9.83
CA ASN A 24 -71.26 -9.04 -8.42
C ASN A 24 -70.37 -10.31 -8.24
N ARG A 25 -69.18 -10.14 -7.66
CA ARG A 25 -68.42 -11.22 -7.02
C ARG A 25 -68.02 -10.77 -5.61
N PRO A 26 -68.02 -11.69 -4.62
CA PRO A 26 -67.72 -11.36 -3.23
C PRO A 26 -66.23 -11.08 -3.03
N PRO A 27 -65.86 -10.30 -1.97
CA PRO A 27 -64.46 -9.87 -1.76
C PRO A 27 -63.58 -11.05 -1.34
N GLN A 28 -62.62 -11.39 -2.17
CA GLN A 28 -61.50 -12.26 -1.77
C GLN A 28 -60.51 -11.44 -0.95
N GLY A 29 -60.10 -11.98 0.20
CA GLY A 29 -59.20 -11.43 1.17
C GLY A 29 -57.89 -10.86 0.55
N GLY A 30 -57.60 -9.64 0.93
CA GLY A 30 -56.38 -8.94 0.50
C GLY A 30 -55.14 -9.72 0.94
N ARG A 31 -54.30 -10.10 -0.01
CA ARG A 31 -52.91 -10.45 0.27
C ARG A 31 -52.19 -9.18 0.77
N PRO A 32 -51.40 -9.29 1.86
CA PRO A 32 -50.59 -8.13 2.29
C PRO A 32 -49.67 -7.76 1.15
N GLY A 33 -49.79 -6.52 0.69
CA GLY A 33 -48.88 -5.94 -0.29
C GLY A 33 -47.44 -6.02 0.23
N GLY A 34 -46.65 -6.87 -0.39
CA GLY A 34 -45.21 -6.87 -0.19
C GLY A 34 -44.65 -5.54 -0.64
N GLY A 35 -44.53 -4.59 0.28
CA GLY A 35 -43.77 -3.39 0.05
C GLY A 35 -42.34 -3.78 -0.33
N TYR A 36 -41.91 -3.40 -1.50
CA TYR A 36 -40.49 -3.49 -1.86
C TYR A 36 -39.73 -2.83 -0.72
N PRO A 37 -38.74 -3.49 -0.10
CA PRO A 37 -37.96 -2.89 0.93
C PRO A 37 -37.34 -1.62 0.32
N GLN A 38 -37.65 -0.47 0.89
CA GLN A 38 -37.00 0.80 0.56
C GLN A 38 -35.51 0.55 0.53
N PRO A 39 -34.77 0.97 -0.49
CA PRO A 39 -33.32 0.82 -0.50
C PRO A 39 -32.79 1.45 0.77
N LEU A 40 -32.21 0.65 1.65
CA LEU A 40 -31.51 1.12 2.84
C LEU A 40 -30.57 2.25 2.40
N ALA A 41 -30.81 3.44 2.94
CA ALA A 41 -29.93 4.58 2.71
C ALA A 41 -28.51 4.13 3.09
N LEU A 42 -27.65 3.97 2.10
CA LEU A 42 -26.29 3.52 2.30
C LEU A 42 -25.55 4.57 3.17
N GLU A 43 -25.16 4.17 4.36
CA GLU A 43 -24.45 5.01 5.30
C GLU A 43 -23.12 5.49 4.67
N LYS A 44 -22.85 6.79 4.72
CA LYS A 44 -21.60 7.37 4.24
C LYS A 44 -20.47 6.94 5.17
N ILE A 45 -19.57 6.10 4.68
CA ILE A 45 -18.44 5.59 5.43
C ILE A 45 -17.18 6.35 5.01
N THR A 46 -16.46 6.89 5.98
CA THR A 46 -15.17 7.52 5.77
C THR A 46 -14.05 6.55 6.19
N ALA A 47 -13.02 6.38 5.35
CA ALA A 47 -11.89 5.52 5.67
C ALA A 47 -11.20 5.97 6.96
N PRO A 48 -10.75 5.02 7.83
CA PRO A 48 -10.10 5.36 9.10
C PRO A 48 -8.62 5.74 8.91
N TYR A 49 -8.24 6.17 7.73
CA TYR A 49 -6.91 6.64 7.35
C TYR A 49 -7.00 7.72 6.29
N ASN A 50 -5.93 8.49 6.18
CA ASN A 50 -5.73 9.44 5.09
C ASN A 50 -4.25 9.47 4.71
N PHE A 51 -3.90 10.32 3.77
CA PHE A 51 -2.55 10.48 3.27
C PHE A 51 -2.09 11.92 3.48
N VAL A 52 -0.86 12.05 3.96
CA VAL A 52 -0.15 13.33 3.89
C VAL A 52 0.50 13.41 2.51
N PRO A 53 0.22 14.44 1.70
CA PRO A 53 0.78 14.57 0.36
C PRO A 53 2.31 14.50 0.38
N LEU A 54 2.92 13.90 -0.64
CA LEU A 54 4.37 14.00 -0.83
C LEU A 54 4.74 15.44 -1.18
N SER A 55 5.86 15.90 -0.66
CA SER A 55 6.47 17.14 -1.11
C SER A 55 6.98 16.97 -2.56
N ARG A 56 6.89 18.02 -3.37
CA ARG A 56 7.54 18.04 -4.69
C ARG A 56 9.04 18.31 -4.60
N LYS A 57 9.52 18.75 -3.45
CA LYS A 57 10.92 19.03 -3.14
C LYS A 57 11.29 18.21 -1.92
N VAL A 58 12.39 17.49 -1.99
CA VAL A 58 12.98 16.77 -0.85
C VAL A 58 14.07 17.68 -0.26
N PHE A 59 14.12 17.78 1.05
CA PHE A 59 15.17 18.52 1.73
C PHE A 59 16.40 17.64 1.92
N PHE A 60 17.49 18.03 1.29
CA PHE A 60 18.82 17.46 1.44
C PHE A 60 19.69 18.45 2.19
N PRO A 61 20.06 18.16 3.45
CA PRO A 61 20.93 19.08 4.22
C PRO A 61 22.31 19.22 3.57
N ASP A 62 22.86 20.41 3.53
CA ASP A 62 24.20 20.68 2.96
C ASP A 62 25.30 19.86 3.63
N TRP A 63 25.09 19.46 4.88
CA TRP A 63 26.03 18.62 5.64
C TRP A 63 25.83 17.11 5.43
N SER A 64 24.86 16.70 4.64
CA SER A 64 24.46 15.28 4.52
C SER A 64 25.61 14.36 4.11
N GLN A 65 26.52 14.82 3.25
CA GLN A 65 27.71 14.11 2.79
C GLN A 65 28.86 14.09 3.81
N HIS A 66 28.78 14.92 4.87
CA HIS A 66 29.84 15.06 5.88
C HIS A 66 29.47 14.38 7.20
N VAL A 67 28.36 13.63 7.22
CA VAL A 67 27.93 12.91 8.43
C VAL A 67 28.89 11.79 8.76
N SER A 68 29.50 11.85 9.93
CA SER A 68 30.41 10.84 10.47
C SER A 68 30.06 10.52 11.92
N LEU A 69 30.45 9.33 12.38
CA LEU A 69 30.40 8.97 13.80
C LEU A 69 31.69 9.37 14.53
N ASP A 70 32.78 9.40 13.79
CA ASP A 70 34.11 9.56 14.36
C ASP A 70 34.59 11.01 14.32
N VAL A 71 34.09 11.80 13.35
CA VAL A 71 34.42 13.21 13.19
C VAL A 71 33.19 14.06 13.55
N PRO A 72 33.23 14.78 14.68
CA PRO A 72 32.10 15.61 15.09
C PRO A 72 31.98 16.86 14.24
N PHE A 73 30.78 17.37 14.05
CA PHE A 73 30.57 18.73 13.55
C PHE A 73 31.07 19.78 14.55
N ALA A 74 31.46 20.92 14.07
CA ALA A 74 31.93 22.03 14.93
C ALA A 74 30.82 22.54 15.89
N ASP A 75 29.57 22.38 15.50
CA ASP A 75 28.37 22.72 16.27
C ASP A 75 27.63 21.47 16.77
N ALA A 76 28.33 20.33 16.89
CA ALA A 76 27.75 19.07 17.32
C ALA A 76 27.16 19.12 18.73
N ILE A 77 26.00 18.53 18.87
CA ILE A 77 25.33 18.33 20.15
C ILE A 77 25.24 16.83 20.42
N SER A 78 25.59 16.43 21.63
CA SER A 78 25.47 15.05 22.12
C SER A 78 24.82 15.02 23.50
N GLY A 79 24.27 13.85 23.88
CA GLY A 79 23.66 13.69 25.20
C GLY A 79 22.42 12.81 25.20
N GLU A 80 21.48 13.13 26.09
CA GLU A 80 20.29 12.33 26.33
C GLU A 80 19.07 13.21 26.62
N LEU A 81 17.94 12.84 26.01
CA LEU A 81 16.61 13.32 26.36
C LEU A 81 15.89 12.22 27.12
N VAL A 82 15.37 12.52 28.30
CA VAL A 82 14.48 11.62 29.06
C VAL A 82 13.04 12.04 28.79
N CYS A 83 12.24 11.07 28.38
CA CYS A 83 10.87 11.30 27.91
C CYS A 83 9.86 10.49 28.72
N GLU A 84 8.69 11.08 28.94
CA GLU A 84 7.51 10.40 29.43
C GLU A 84 6.47 10.27 28.30
N LEU A 85 5.89 9.08 28.16
CA LEU A 85 4.77 8.81 27.27
C LEU A 85 3.55 8.46 28.12
N VAL A 86 2.45 9.16 27.89
CA VAL A 86 1.16 8.92 28.55
C VAL A 86 0.11 8.57 27.50
N THR A 87 -0.63 7.50 27.73
CA THR A 87 -1.66 7.04 26.77
C THR A 87 -3.01 7.70 27.04
N ASP A 88 -3.62 8.31 26.03
CA ASP A 88 -4.96 8.90 26.10
C ASP A 88 -6.06 7.89 25.74
N THR A 89 -5.70 6.81 25.04
CA THR A 89 -6.60 5.70 24.71
C THR A 89 -5.93 4.38 25.00
N PRO A 90 -6.69 3.29 25.15
CA PRO A 90 -6.09 1.97 25.34
C PRO A 90 -5.04 1.66 24.28
N VAL A 91 -3.93 1.09 24.70
CA VAL A 91 -2.78 0.81 23.83
C VAL A 91 -2.47 -0.68 23.79
N TYR A 92 -2.07 -1.15 22.62
CA TYR A 92 -1.58 -2.51 22.46
C TYR A 92 -0.32 -2.56 21.60
N VAL A 93 0.74 -3.13 22.17
CA VAL A 93 1.97 -3.48 21.46
C VAL A 93 2.15 -4.98 21.58
N ARG A 94 2.26 -5.63 20.42
CA ARG A 94 2.27 -7.09 20.35
C ARG A 94 3.53 -7.67 20.98
N ASN A 95 3.37 -8.71 21.80
CA ASN A 95 4.48 -9.50 22.29
C ASN A 95 5.00 -10.42 21.17
N GLY A 96 6.24 -10.21 20.74
CA GLY A 96 6.87 -10.93 19.65
C GLY A 96 7.38 -12.31 20.08
N GLY A 97 6.51 -13.31 20.23
CA GLY A 97 6.94 -14.71 20.34
C GLY A 97 7.17 -15.36 18.97
N LYS A 98 7.86 -16.53 18.92
CA LYS A 98 7.85 -17.40 17.74
C LYS A 98 6.44 -17.98 17.58
N TRP A 99 5.61 -17.30 16.82
CA TRP A 99 4.29 -17.78 16.45
C TRP A 99 4.37 -18.31 15.03
N GLU A 100 4.09 -19.58 14.84
CA GLU A 100 3.79 -20.10 13.51
C GLU A 100 2.50 -19.44 13.04
N HIS A 101 2.40 -19.11 11.77
CA HIS A 101 1.21 -18.44 11.20
C HIS A 101 -0.08 -19.23 11.47
N HIS A 102 0.03 -20.54 11.58
CA HIS A 102 -1.05 -21.46 11.92
C HIS A 102 -1.57 -21.27 13.36
N ASP A 103 -0.68 -21.01 14.33
CA ASP A 103 -1.05 -20.84 15.73
C ASP A 103 -1.78 -19.50 15.97
N ILE A 104 -1.39 -18.46 15.23
CA ILE A 104 -2.07 -17.16 15.27
C ILE A 104 -3.51 -17.28 14.78
N MET A 105 -3.75 -18.09 13.77
CA MET A 105 -5.07 -18.26 13.15
C MET A 105 -5.99 -19.18 13.96
N ASN A 106 -5.42 -20.13 14.70
CA ASN A 106 -6.17 -21.12 15.47
C ASN A 106 -6.24 -20.81 16.97
N ASN A 107 -5.40 -19.88 17.46
CA ASN A 107 -5.33 -19.56 18.89
C ASN A 107 -6.54 -18.69 19.28
N LYS A 108 -7.46 -19.28 20.03
CA LYS A 108 -8.64 -18.61 20.61
C LYS A 108 -8.25 -17.70 21.78
N GLU A 109 -7.00 -17.75 22.24
CA GLU A 109 -6.54 -16.97 23.38
C GLU A 109 -6.13 -15.56 22.96
N ALA A 110 -6.46 -14.61 23.81
CA ALA A 110 -6.09 -13.21 23.61
C ALA A 110 -4.58 -13.02 23.85
N GLN A 111 -3.92 -12.33 22.93
CA GLN A 111 -2.50 -12.02 23.03
C GLN A 111 -2.25 -10.93 24.08
N SER A 112 -1.26 -11.15 24.96
CA SER A 112 -0.84 -10.17 25.96
C SER A 112 -0.04 -9.01 25.37
N PHE A 113 0.05 -7.92 26.11
CA PHE A 113 0.92 -6.79 25.79
C PHE A 113 2.41 -7.19 25.85
N PHE A 114 3.27 -6.49 25.11
CA PHE A 114 4.71 -6.72 25.10
C PHE A 114 5.31 -6.56 26.51
N ARG A 115 6.05 -7.57 26.95
CA ARG A 115 6.75 -7.60 28.23
C ARG A 115 8.03 -8.41 28.16
N VAL A 116 8.94 -8.10 29.07
CA VAL A 116 10.16 -8.88 29.32
C VAL A 116 10.18 -9.24 30.80
N GLY A 117 10.03 -10.54 31.13
CA GLY A 117 9.69 -10.96 32.49
C GLY A 117 8.36 -10.32 32.94
N GLU A 118 8.36 -9.70 34.08
CA GLU A 118 7.19 -9.00 34.63
C GLU A 118 7.09 -7.53 34.20
N GLN A 119 8.12 -7.01 33.52
CA GLN A 119 8.13 -5.61 33.09
C GLN A 119 7.34 -5.42 31.80
N ILE A 120 6.32 -4.59 31.84
CA ILE A 120 5.53 -4.14 30.69
C ILE A 120 6.30 -3.03 29.98
N MET A 121 6.46 -3.16 28.69
CA MET A 121 7.34 -2.29 27.94
C MET A 121 6.80 -1.96 26.53
N ILE A 122 7.31 -0.88 25.94
CA ILE A 122 7.17 -0.57 24.52
C ILE A 122 8.57 -0.64 23.90
N PRO A 123 8.82 -1.50 22.88
CA PRO A 123 10.15 -1.57 22.25
C PRO A 123 10.59 -0.22 21.69
N GLY A 124 11.86 0.14 21.90
CA GLY A 124 12.45 1.36 21.35
C GLY A 124 12.32 1.44 19.82
N THR A 125 12.31 0.30 19.14
CA THR A 125 12.08 0.22 17.68
C THR A 125 10.66 0.66 17.28
N THR A 126 9.65 0.45 18.14
CA THR A 126 8.27 0.96 17.91
C THR A 126 8.26 2.48 17.97
N LEU A 127 8.92 3.07 18.98
CA LEU A 127 9.04 4.51 19.12
C LEU A 127 9.88 5.11 18.02
N LYS A 128 11.02 4.47 17.68
CA LYS A 128 11.89 4.90 16.57
C LYS A 128 11.14 4.99 15.25
N GLY A 129 10.35 3.96 14.91
CA GLY A 129 9.56 3.96 13.67
C GLY A 129 8.46 5.03 13.64
N MET A 130 7.83 5.30 14.79
CA MET A 130 6.82 6.36 14.92
C MET A 130 7.45 7.75 14.72
N LEU A 131 8.55 8.04 15.39
CA LEU A 131 9.26 9.33 15.28
C LEU A 131 9.86 9.54 13.91
N ARG A 132 10.52 8.51 13.35
CA ARG A 132 11.07 8.57 12.00
C ARG A 132 10.02 8.97 10.98
N ASN A 133 8.83 8.37 11.03
CA ASN A 133 7.76 8.73 10.09
C ASN A 133 7.29 10.19 10.24
N VAL A 134 7.29 10.75 11.45
CA VAL A 134 6.99 12.18 11.65
C VAL A 134 8.10 13.02 11.05
N ILE A 135 9.38 12.71 11.34
CA ILE A 135 10.54 13.45 10.82
C ILE A 135 10.57 13.39 9.29
N GLU A 136 10.40 12.22 8.68
CA GLU A 136 10.34 12.08 7.21
C GLU A 136 9.28 13.00 6.57
N ILE A 137 8.15 13.21 7.23
CA ILE A 137 7.09 14.09 6.71
C ILE A 137 7.43 15.55 6.92
N VAL A 138 7.83 15.93 8.15
CA VAL A 138 8.02 17.34 8.49
C VAL A 138 9.27 17.95 7.89
N SER A 139 10.28 17.14 7.59
CA SER A 139 11.49 17.56 6.89
C SER A 139 11.45 17.34 5.38
N PHE A 140 10.27 17.01 4.82
CA PHE A 140 10.14 16.70 3.39
C PHE A 140 11.12 15.62 2.93
N GLY A 141 11.22 14.54 3.73
CA GLY A 141 12.09 13.41 3.45
C GLY A 141 11.66 12.59 2.24
N LYS A 142 12.57 11.73 1.78
CA LYS A 142 12.35 10.83 0.65
C LYS A 142 11.29 9.77 0.97
N MET A 143 10.48 9.44 -0.01
CA MET A 143 9.69 8.20 0.01
C MET A 143 10.40 7.14 -0.82
N ASN A 144 11.42 6.49 -0.26
CA ASN A 144 12.24 5.48 -0.94
C ASN A 144 12.15 4.07 -0.31
N LYS A 145 11.53 3.93 0.86
CA LYS A 145 11.37 2.64 1.57
C LYS A 145 10.11 1.93 1.10
N PHE A 146 10.12 1.45 -0.15
CA PHE A 146 9.06 0.66 -0.75
C PHE A 146 9.62 -0.45 -1.64
N ASP A 147 8.86 -1.52 -1.78
CA ASP A 147 9.16 -2.55 -2.78
C ASP A 147 8.75 -2.05 -4.17
N ASN A 148 9.71 -2.00 -5.10
CA ASN A 148 9.44 -1.56 -6.46
C ASN A 148 8.75 -2.65 -7.26
N HIS A 149 7.45 -2.83 -7.01
CA HIS A 149 6.62 -3.80 -7.72
C HIS A 149 5.80 -3.14 -8.82
N ARG A 150 5.53 -3.92 -9.85
CA ARG A 150 4.47 -3.63 -10.83
C ARG A 150 3.23 -4.40 -10.43
N TYR A 151 2.26 -3.72 -9.84
CA TYR A 151 0.99 -4.34 -9.48
C TYR A 151 0.19 -4.75 -10.71
N SER A 152 -0.93 -5.46 -10.50
CA SER A 152 -1.77 -5.97 -11.58
C SER A 152 -3.25 -5.71 -11.31
N ILE A 153 -4.01 -5.59 -12.40
CA ILE A 153 -5.45 -5.42 -12.39
C ILE A 153 -6.15 -6.62 -13.03
N ARG A 154 -7.30 -6.99 -12.48
CA ARG A 154 -8.30 -7.85 -13.11
C ARG A 154 -9.67 -7.34 -12.73
N ASP A 155 -10.24 -6.49 -13.54
CA ASP A 155 -11.56 -5.91 -13.30
C ASP A 155 -12.49 -6.14 -14.50
N LEU A 156 -13.21 -7.25 -14.46
CA LEU A 156 -14.10 -7.70 -15.53
C LEU A 156 -15.28 -6.75 -15.79
N LYS A 157 -15.53 -5.79 -14.92
CA LYS A 157 -16.58 -4.78 -15.08
C LYS A 157 -16.06 -3.48 -15.70
N ASN A 158 -14.76 -3.26 -15.66
CA ASN A 158 -14.15 -2.05 -16.19
C ASN A 158 -13.76 -2.24 -17.66
N GLN A 159 -14.49 -1.56 -18.56
CA GLN A 159 -14.25 -1.68 -19.99
C GLN A 159 -12.91 -1.08 -20.39
N ASP A 160 -12.57 0.11 -19.91
CA ASP A 160 -11.43 0.87 -20.40
C ASP A 160 -10.11 0.37 -19.83
N LEU A 161 -10.06 0.11 -18.53
CA LEU A 161 -8.82 -0.30 -17.86
C LEU A 161 -8.48 -1.78 -18.10
N TYR A 162 -9.48 -2.63 -18.40
CA TYR A 162 -9.25 -4.07 -18.47
C TYR A 162 -9.87 -4.75 -19.70
N MET A 163 -11.20 -4.70 -19.86
CA MET A 163 -11.89 -5.53 -20.86
C MET A 163 -11.48 -5.22 -22.29
N ASN A 164 -11.34 -3.93 -22.63
CA ASN A 164 -10.89 -3.53 -23.97
C ASN A 164 -9.43 -3.95 -24.23
N LYS A 165 -8.58 -3.86 -23.21
CA LYS A 165 -7.19 -4.32 -23.30
C LYS A 165 -7.10 -5.84 -23.51
N MET A 166 -8.02 -6.63 -22.93
CA MET A 166 -8.03 -8.10 -23.04
C MET A 166 -8.70 -8.65 -24.33
N LYS A 167 -9.09 -7.81 -25.29
CA LYS A 167 -9.72 -8.27 -26.55
C LYS A 167 -8.75 -9.02 -27.46
N ASN A 168 -7.51 -8.57 -27.54
CA ASN A 168 -6.49 -9.05 -28.49
C ASN A 168 -5.50 -10.05 -27.85
N VAL A 169 -5.99 -10.87 -26.93
CA VAL A 169 -5.16 -11.89 -26.28
C VAL A 169 -4.93 -13.06 -27.24
N GLN A 170 -3.67 -13.45 -27.40
CA GLN A 170 -3.22 -14.57 -28.22
C GLN A 170 -2.77 -15.73 -27.35
N ALA A 171 -2.57 -16.90 -27.95
CA ALA A 171 -2.09 -18.10 -27.28
C ALA A 171 -0.64 -18.42 -27.67
N ALA A 172 0.10 -18.98 -26.74
CA ALA A 172 1.45 -19.47 -26.99
C ALA A 172 1.83 -20.62 -26.05
N TRP A 173 2.88 -21.33 -26.42
CA TRP A 173 3.60 -22.25 -25.55
C TRP A 173 4.81 -21.54 -24.92
N LEU A 174 4.83 -21.44 -23.60
CA LEU A 174 6.02 -20.97 -22.87
C LEU A 174 6.97 -22.12 -22.70
N GLN A 175 8.23 -21.93 -23.07
CA GLN A 175 9.30 -22.90 -22.90
C GLN A 175 10.62 -22.20 -22.55
N ARG A 176 11.60 -22.96 -22.09
CA ARG A 176 12.98 -22.45 -21.96
C ARG A 176 13.65 -22.40 -23.33
N SER A 177 14.59 -21.46 -23.51
CA SER A 177 15.51 -21.46 -24.65
C SER A 177 16.39 -22.73 -24.62
N GLU A 178 16.98 -23.09 -25.73
CA GLU A 178 17.91 -24.23 -25.83
C GLU A 178 19.09 -24.09 -24.84
N SER A 179 19.56 -22.85 -24.65
CA SER A 179 20.59 -22.55 -23.62
C SER A 179 20.09 -22.67 -22.18
N GLY A 180 18.78 -22.79 -21.95
CA GLY A 180 18.14 -22.83 -20.63
C GLY A 180 18.13 -21.49 -19.88
N THR A 181 18.69 -20.41 -20.46
CA THR A 181 18.91 -19.12 -19.78
C THR A 181 17.73 -18.17 -19.88
N SER A 182 16.97 -18.23 -20.98
CA SER A 182 15.81 -17.36 -21.21
C SER A 182 14.52 -18.14 -21.41
N TRP A 183 13.40 -17.42 -21.36
CA TRP A 183 12.09 -17.96 -21.64
C TRP A 183 11.64 -17.51 -23.02
N LEU A 184 10.99 -18.40 -23.74
CA LEU A 184 10.45 -18.16 -25.10
C LEU A 184 8.97 -18.45 -25.15
N LEU A 185 8.20 -17.59 -25.79
CA LEU A 185 6.82 -17.86 -26.21
C LEU A 185 6.82 -18.32 -27.64
N VAL A 186 6.32 -19.52 -27.88
CA VAL A 186 6.08 -20.04 -29.25
C VAL A 186 4.61 -19.83 -29.57
N PRO A 187 4.24 -18.84 -30.40
CA PRO A 187 2.85 -18.52 -30.74
C PRO A 187 2.12 -19.73 -31.34
N CYS A 188 0.86 -19.89 -30.98
CA CYS A 188 -0.03 -20.91 -31.52
C CYS A 188 -1.45 -20.37 -31.67
N GLU A 189 -2.32 -21.14 -32.32
CA GLU A 189 -3.73 -20.85 -32.40
C GLU A 189 -4.49 -21.49 -31.25
N TYR A 190 -5.71 -21.02 -30.95
CA TYR A 190 -6.61 -21.64 -30.02
C TYR A 190 -8.06 -21.64 -30.50
N ALA A 191 -8.81 -22.64 -30.04
CA ALA A 191 -10.25 -22.73 -30.22
C ALA A 191 -10.95 -22.93 -28.87
N LEU A 192 -12.17 -22.41 -28.74
CA LEU A 192 -13.02 -22.61 -27.57
C LEU A 192 -13.72 -23.97 -27.66
N VAL A 193 -13.62 -24.79 -26.63
CA VAL A 193 -14.35 -26.06 -26.48
C VAL A 193 -15.36 -25.91 -25.33
N SER A 194 -16.64 -26.23 -25.62
CA SER A 194 -17.69 -26.14 -24.60
C SER A 194 -17.59 -27.28 -23.59
N HIS A 195 -18.01 -27.03 -22.34
CA HIS A 195 -18.11 -28.09 -21.32
C HIS A 195 -19.08 -29.20 -21.72
N GLU A 196 -20.10 -28.88 -22.51
CA GLU A 196 -21.04 -29.87 -23.07
C GLU A 196 -20.33 -30.84 -24.01
N LEU A 197 -19.50 -30.31 -24.91
CA LEU A 197 -18.75 -31.14 -25.86
C LEU A 197 -17.66 -31.98 -25.17
N LEU A 198 -17.08 -31.49 -24.04
CA LEU A 198 -16.16 -32.28 -23.20
C LEU A 198 -16.87 -33.45 -22.50
N GLY A 199 -18.21 -33.40 -22.29
CA GLY A 199 -19.00 -34.49 -21.74
C GLY A 199 -18.68 -34.85 -20.29
N ASN A 200 -17.87 -34.05 -19.56
CA ASN A 200 -17.46 -34.35 -18.20
C ASN A 200 -17.95 -33.27 -17.22
N PRO A 201 -18.99 -33.52 -16.42
CA PRO A 201 -19.56 -32.58 -15.47
C PRO A 201 -18.53 -32.07 -14.42
N SER A 202 -17.62 -32.94 -14.01
CA SER A 202 -16.62 -32.60 -12.98
C SER A 202 -15.64 -31.51 -13.45
N ILE A 203 -15.41 -31.40 -14.76
CA ILE A 203 -14.62 -30.29 -15.34
C ILE A 203 -15.33 -28.94 -15.14
N LYS A 204 -16.65 -28.91 -15.34
CA LYS A 204 -17.46 -27.71 -15.15
C LYS A 204 -17.48 -27.26 -13.69
N ASP A 205 -17.52 -28.21 -12.75
CA ASP A 205 -17.66 -27.94 -11.32
C ASP A 205 -16.31 -27.67 -10.63
N ALA A 206 -15.18 -28.01 -11.25
CA ALA A 206 -13.86 -27.74 -10.71
C ALA A 206 -13.47 -26.26 -10.85
N GLN A 207 -13.09 -25.61 -9.74
CA GLN A 207 -12.70 -24.20 -9.72
C GLN A 207 -11.27 -23.98 -10.21
N LYS A 208 -10.32 -24.81 -9.76
CA LYS A 208 -8.89 -24.67 -10.07
C LYS A 208 -8.54 -25.34 -11.40
N ALA A 209 -7.62 -24.75 -12.16
CA ALA A 209 -7.12 -25.33 -13.40
C ALA A 209 -6.49 -26.72 -13.18
N LEU A 210 -5.61 -26.84 -12.21
CA LEU A 210 -4.93 -28.11 -11.90
C LEU A 210 -5.90 -29.24 -11.55
N SER A 211 -6.99 -28.96 -10.84
CA SER A 211 -8.04 -29.94 -10.56
C SER A 211 -8.72 -30.44 -11.84
N LYS A 212 -8.90 -29.56 -12.83
CA LYS A 212 -9.47 -29.94 -14.15
C LYS A 212 -8.52 -30.85 -14.91
N TYR A 213 -7.23 -30.51 -14.94
CA TYR A 213 -6.20 -31.35 -15.53
C TYR A 213 -6.15 -32.76 -14.90
N SER A 214 -6.16 -32.83 -13.56
CA SER A 214 -6.19 -34.09 -12.85
C SER A 214 -7.47 -34.91 -13.10
N THR A 215 -8.63 -34.25 -13.17
CA THR A 215 -9.91 -34.88 -13.44
C THR A 215 -9.99 -35.43 -14.87
N TRP A 216 -9.42 -34.73 -15.83
CA TRP A 216 -9.40 -35.17 -17.23
C TRP A 216 -8.40 -36.29 -17.48
N GLY A 217 -7.25 -36.21 -16.87
CA GLY A 217 -6.06 -37.06 -17.09
C GLY A 217 -4.99 -36.32 -17.88
N TRP A 218 -3.83 -36.17 -17.29
CA TRP A 218 -2.68 -35.50 -17.91
C TRP A 218 -2.19 -36.14 -19.20
N ASP A 219 -2.38 -37.45 -19.32
CA ASP A 219 -2.06 -38.29 -20.46
C ASP A 219 -3.06 -38.18 -21.63
N LYS A 220 -4.25 -37.62 -21.37
CA LYS A 220 -5.36 -37.53 -22.34
C LYS A 220 -5.59 -36.11 -22.87
N LEU A 221 -4.61 -35.24 -22.71
CA LEU A 221 -4.75 -33.84 -23.15
C LEU A 221 -4.61 -33.68 -24.68
N ASP A 222 -3.89 -34.55 -25.35
CA ASP A 222 -3.75 -34.52 -26.80
C ASP A 222 -5.00 -35.10 -27.45
N VAL A 223 -5.62 -34.30 -28.30
CA VAL A 223 -6.90 -34.64 -28.96
C VAL A 223 -6.84 -34.35 -30.44
N ARG A 224 -7.69 -35.05 -31.21
CA ARG A 224 -8.01 -34.65 -32.58
C ARG A 224 -9.34 -33.92 -32.58
N PHE A 225 -9.44 -32.80 -33.27
CA PHE A 225 -10.64 -31.96 -33.20
C PHE A 225 -10.93 -31.28 -34.55
N THR A 226 -12.20 -30.94 -34.75
CA THR A 226 -12.63 -30.05 -35.84
C THR A 226 -13.16 -28.76 -35.26
N PHE A 227 -13.05 -27.67 -35.99
CA PHE A 227 -13.52 -26.37 -35.53
C PHE A 227 -14.13 -25.53 -36.66
N LYS A 228 -14.97 -24.57 -36.25
CA LYS A 228 -15.50 -23.52 -37.13
C LYS A 228 -14.79 -22.19 -36.79
N LYS A 229 -14.32 -21.50 -37.81
CA LYS A 229 -13.77 -20.15 -37.63
C LYS A 229 -14.88 -19.20 -37.16
N GLY A 230 -14.58 -18.41 -36.16
CA GLY A 230 -15.48 -17.37 -35.63
C GLY A 230 -14.83 -16.01 -35.64
N SER A 231 -15.62 -14.95 -35.70
CA SER A 231 -15.11 -13.56 -35.72
C SER A 231 -14.31 -13.18 -34.47
N LEU A 232 -14.63 -13.74 -33.34
CA LEU A 232 -13.97 -13.44 -32.04
C LEU A 232 -13.03 -14.57 -31.59
N ALA A 233 -13.35 -15.82 -31.90
CA ALA A 233 -12.55 -17.00 -31.60
C ALA A 233 -13.06 -18.19 -32.35
N ASN A 234 -12.16 -19.12 -32.73
CA ASN A 234 -12.51 -20.42 -33.27
C ASN A 234 -13.30 -21.22 -32.23
N ARG A 235 -14.24 -22.08 -32.69
CA ARG A 235 -15.05 -22.94 -31.83
C ARG A 235 -14.93 -24.37 -32.26
N VAL A 236 -14.58 -25.23 -31.31
CA VAL A 236 -14.53 -26.69 -31.54
C VAL A 236 -15.92 -27.23 -31.82
N THR A 237 -16.05 -28.08 -32.82
CA THR A 237 -17.30 -28.74 -33.22
C THR A 237 -17.28 -30.23 -32.93
N SER A 238 -16.11 -30.89 -32.89
CA SER A 238 -15.93 -32.29 -32.45
C SER A 238 -14.53 -32.48 -31.88
N ILE A 239 -14.37 -33.49 -30.99
CA ILE A 239 -13.12 -33.81 -30.27
C ILE A 239 -12.49 -35.15 -30.71
N GLU A 240 -13.08 -35.90 -31.64
CA GLU A 240 -12.61 -37.26 -31.94
C GLU A 240 -11.81 -37.37 -33.24
N LYS A 241 -11.91 -36.39 -34.14
CA LYS A 241 -11.30 -36.41 -35.47
C LYS A 241 -10.95 -35.02 -35.95
N GLY A 242 -10.03 -34.94 -36.90
CA GLY A 242 -9.60 -33.70 -37.52
C GLY A 242 -8.13 -33.34 -37.18
N GLU A 243 -7.86 -32.07 -36.90
CA GLU A 243 -6.52 -31.56 -36.61
C GLU A 243 -6.02 -31.97 -35.23
N PRO A 244 -4.71 -32.19 -35.06
CA PRO A 244 -4.13 -32.42 -33.74
C PRO A 244 -4.14 -31.14 -32.89
N GLY A 245 -4.48 -31.25 -31.63
CA GLY A 245 -4.45 -30.16 -30.65
C GLY A 245 -4.32 -30.67 -29.22
N ARG A 246 -4.10 -29.74 -28.29
CA ARG A 246 -3.98 -30.07 -26.88
C ARG A 246 -4.99 -29.29 -26.05
N LEU A 247 -5.74 -29.99 -25.21
CA LEU A 247 -6.68 -29.40 -24.27
C LEU A 247 -5.95 -28.53 -23.24
N VAL A 248 -6.46 -27.34 -23.01
CA VAL A 248 -5.96 -26.38 -22.03
C VAL A 248 -7.09 -25.97 -21.11
N PHE A 249 -6.95 -26.36 -19.86
CA PHE A 249 -7.89 -26.02 -18.81
C PHE A 249 -7.44 -24.79 -18.05
N THR A 250 -8.36 -23.90 -17.78
CA THR A 250 -8.07 -22.70 -17.00
C THR A 250 -9.02 -22.58 -15.81
N GLY A 251 -8.53 -21.95 -14.73
CA GLY A 251 -9.34 -21.71 -13.55
C GLY A 251 -10.59 -20.87 -13.86
N GLN A 252 -11.54 -20.89 -12.95
CA GLN A 252 -12.74 -20.08 -13.05
C GLN A 252 -12.95 -19.22 -11.80
N PRO A 253 -13.69 -18.09 -11.94
CA PRO A 253 -14.01 -17.24 -10.79
C PRO A 253 -14.84 -17.98 -9.74
N THR A 254 -15.05 -17.33 -8.61
CA THR A 254 -15.98 -17.81 -7.59
C THR A 254 -17.39 -18.01 -8.15
N LYS A 255 -18.13 -18.94 -7.54
CA LYS A 255 -19.55 -19.20 -7.88
C LYS A 255 -20.36 -17.90 -7.89
N ASN A 256 -21.34 -17.84 -8.78
CA ASN A 256 -22.32 -16.76 -8.82
C ASN A 256 -23.25 -16.79 -7.60
N ARG A 257 -24.20 -15.84 -7.50
CA ARG A 257 -25.19 -15.79 -6.40
C ARG A 257 -26.05 -17.05 -6.27
N GLY A 258 -26.22 -17.79 -7.35
CA GLY A 258 -26.96 -19.06 -7.38
C GLY A 258 -26.08 -20.28 -7.06
N GLY A 259 -24.88 -20.11 -6.56
CA GLY A 259 -23.97 -21.18 -6.20
C GLY A 259 -23.36 -21.95 -7.37
N LYS A 260 -23.55 -21.48 -8.61
CA LYS A 260 -23.08 -22.13 -9.85
C LYS A 260 -21.90 -21.39 -10.47
N PHE A 261 -21.06 -22.12 -11.17
CA PHE A 261 -20.01 -21.54 -12.01
C PHE A 261 -20.55 -21.14 -13.37
N ASP A 262 -20.15 -19.96 -13.88
CA ASP A 262 -20.66 -19.39 -15.13
C ASP A 262 -19.77 -19.66 -16.35
N LYS A 263 -18.58 -20.24 -16.14
CA LYS A 263 -17.66 -20.56 -17.24
C LYS A 263 -18.23 -21.69 -18.09
N LYS A 264 -18.32 -21.46 -19.39
CA LYS A 264 -18.94 -22.40 -20.35
C LYS A 264 -17.92 -23.14 -21.23
N ASN A 265 -16.71 -22.62 -21.38
CA ASN A 265 -15.72 -23.11 -22.31
C ASN A 265 -14.33 -23.25 -21.69
N GLU A 266 -13.59 -24.24 -22.19
CA GLU A 266 -12.15 -24.39 -22.08
C GLU A 266 -11.50 -24.12 -23.45
N PHE A 267 -10.25 -24.56 -23.65
CA PHE A 267 -9.51 -24.25 -24.87
C PHE A 267 -8.85 -25.51 -25.44
N VAL A 268 -8.64 -25.50 -26.76
CA VAL A 268 -7.72 -26.37 -27.47
C VAL A 268 -6.65 -25.49 -28.11
N PHE A 269 -5.38 -25.73 -27.79
CA PHE A 269 -4.25 -25.09 -28.46
C PHE A 269 -3.77 -25.96 -29.60
N PHE A 270 -3.51 -25.37 -30.76
CA PHE A 270 -3.15 -26.12 -31.97
C PHE A 270 -2.32 -25.25 -32.94
N GLY A 271 -1.70 -25.93 -33.92
CA GLY A 271 -0.90 -25.28 -34.94
C GLY A 271 0.28 -24.48 -34.33
N GLN A 272 1.25 -24.20 -35.20
CA GLN A 272 2.21 -23.13 -34.91
C GLN A 272 1.79 -21.92 -35.73
N SER A 273 1.68 -20.77 -35.07
CA SER A 273 1.55 -19.50 -35.77
C SER A 273 2.81 -19.29 -36.61
N LYS A 274 2.66 -18.64 -37.79
CA LYS A 274 3.78 -18.34 -38.70
C LYS A 274 4.82 -17.35 -38.12
N GLY A 275 4.69 -16.98 -36.82
CA GLY A 275 5.60 -16.07 -36.13
C GLY A 275 6.81 -16.75 -35.51
N SER A 276 7.94 -16.04 -35.47
CA SER A 276 9.13 -16.48 -34.75
C SER A 276 8.85 -16.56 -33.26
N PRO A 277 9.56 -17.43 -32.49
CA PRO A 277 9.51 -17.41 -31.05
C PRO A 277 9.79 -16.01 -30.46
N ILE A 278 9.04 -15.62 -29.45
CA ILE A 278 9.13 -14.31 -28.78
C ILE A 278 9.91 -14.50 -27.48
N GLU A 279 11.03 -13.82 -27.34
CA GLU A 279 11.77 -13.83 -26.08
C GLU A 279 10.98 -13.08 -24.99
N VAL A 280 10.96 -13.65 -23.77
CA VAL A 280 10.29 -13.04 -22.63
C VAL A 280 11.29 -12.12 -21.91
N PRO A 281 11.08 -10.81 -21.94
CA PRO A 281 11.97 -9.87 -21.26
C PRO A 281 12.05 -10.11 -19.76
N PRO A 282 13.19 -9.84 -19.10
CA PRO A 282 13.36 -10.05 -17.66
C PRO A 282 12.32 -9.33 -16.78
N GLU A 283 11.88 -8.13 -17.19
CA GLU A 283 10.84 -7.38 -16.49
C GLU A 283 9.48 -8.07 -16.57
N VAL A 284 9.13 -8.70 -17.70
CA VAL A 284 7.88 -9.46 -17.85
C VAL A 284 7.96 -10.78 -17.06
N GLN A 285 9.13 -11.42 -16.98
CA GLN A 285 9.34 -12.58 -16.10
C GLN A 285 9.15 -12.18 -14.63
N LYS A 286 9.74 -11.07 -14.21
CA LYS A 286 9.58 -10.54 -12.85
C LYS A 286 8.12 -10.25 -12.51
N ASP A 287 7.39 -9.65 -13.44
CA ASP A 287 5.97 -9.33 -13.25
C ASP A 287 5.12 -10.60 -13.06
N ILE A 288 5.31 -11.63 -13.89
CA ILE A 288 4.54 -12.87 -13.78
C ILE A 288 4.85 -13.61 -12.48
N ILE A 289 6.11 -13.70 -12.10
CA ILE A 289 6.53 -14.32 -10.84
C ILE A 289 5.89 -13.58 -9.66
N PHE A 290 5.93 -12.25 -9.65
CA PHE A 290 5.31 -11.44 -8.61
C PHE A 290 3.79 -11.62 -8.53
N ILE A 291 3.09 -11.64 -9.68
CA ILE A 291 1.63 -11.81 -9.74
C ILE A 291 1.18 -13.17 -9.18
N TYR A 292 1.98 -14.21 -9.41
CA TYR A 292 1.67 -15.58 -8.99
C TYR A 292 2.40 -16.02 -7.71
N THR A 293 2.98 -15.09 -6.97
CA THR A 293 3.56 -15.32 -5.63
C THR A 293 2.64 -14.74 -4.56
N ASN A 294 2.46 -15.48 -3.47
CA ASN A 294 1.70 -15.02 -2.32
C ASN A 294 2.51 -13.95 -1.56
N PRO A 295 2.04 -12.70 -1.47
CA PRO A 295 2.79 -11.60 -0.86
C PRO A 295 3.04 -11.78 0.65
N ASN A 296 2.23 -12.61 1.33
CA ASN A 296 2.36 -12.82 2.77
C ASN A 296 3.38 -13.91 3.13
N THR A 297 3.56 -14.89 2.24
CA THR A 297 4.43 -16.05 2.52
C THR A 297 5.67 -16.11 1.64
N GLY A 298 5.73 -15.29 0.59
CA GLY A 298 6.78 -15.33 -0.42
C GLY A 298 6.80 -16.63 -1.26
N LYS A 299 5.82 -17.52 -1.05
CA LYS A 299 5.73 -18.79 -1.78
C LYS A 299 4.88 -18.63 -3.05
N PRO A 300 5.21 -19.33 -4.13
CA PRO A 300 4.37 -19.34 -5.32
C PRO A 300 2.99 -19.93 -5.02
N TYR A 301 1.95 -19.41 -5.68
CA TYR A 301 0.65 -20.06 -5.67
C TYR A 301 0.73 -21.42 -6.36
N GLU A 302 -0.15 -22.35 -5.99
CA GLU A 302 -0.17 -23.75 -6.43
C GLU A 302 -0.03 -23.91 -7.96
N GLU A 303 -0.73 -23.10 -8.73
CA GLU A 303 -0.70 -23.12 -10.20
C GLU A 303 0.69 -22.76 -10.74
N TRP A 304 1.32 -21.72 -10.20
CA TRP A 304 2.67 -21.33 -10.59
C TRP A 304 3.74 -22.31 -10.09
N ALA A 305 3.60 -22.84 -8.88
CA ALA A 305 4.49 -23.86 -8.35
C ALA A 305 4.54 -25.07 -9.28
N HIS A 306 3.38 -25.54 -9.74
CA HIS A 306 3.27 -26.64 -10.71
C HIS A 306 3.93 -26.28 -12.04
N TRP A 307 3.53 -25.18 -12.66
CA TRP A 307 4.03 -24.80 -13.98
C TRP A 307 5.51 -24.45 -13.99
N SER A 308 6.04 -23.83 -12.96
CA SER A 308 7.47 -23.54 -12.84
C SER A 308 8.32 -24.80 -12.71
N ASP A 309 7.83 -25.82 -11.99
CA ASP A 309 8.46 -27.13 -11.93
C ASP A 309 8.47 -27.82 -13.31
N GLN A 310 7.33 -27.83 -14.01
CA GLN A 310 7.22 -28.40 -15.36
C GLN A 310 8.14 -27.65 -16.36
N LEU A 311 8.19 -26.32 -16.30
CA LEU A 311 9.11 -25.51 -17.12
C LEU A 311 10.57 -25.82 -16.80
N GLY A 312 10.89 -26.09 -15.56
CA GLY A 312 12.21 -26.55 -15.11
C GLY A 312 12.61 -27.89 -15.73
N LYS A 313 11.65 -28.78 -15.95
CA LYS A 313 11.81 -30.09 -16.60
C LYS A 313 11.77 -30.03 -18.14
N GLY A 314 11.73 -28.85 -18.73
CA GLY A 314 11.71 -28.67 -20.19
C GLY A 314 10.33 -28.79 -20.84
N ALA A 315 9.26 -28.87 -20.05
CA ALA A 315 7.90 -28.94 -20.59
C ALA A 315 7.45 -27.60 -21.20
N LYS A 316 6.57 -27.70 -22.20
CA LYS A 316 5.89 -26.56 -22.81
C LYS A 316 4.62 -26.24 -22.00
N ILE A 317 4.46 -24.99 -21.57
CA ILE A 317 3.37 -24.53 -20.72
C ILE A 317 2.40 -23.69 -21.53
N PRO A 318 1.08 -23.95 -21.46
CA PRO A 318 0.09 -23.15 -22.20
C PRO A 318 -0.09 -21.79 -21.53
N VAL A 319 0.04 -20.71 -22.28
CA VAL A 319 -0.15 -19.34 -21.83
C VAL A 319 -0.94 -18.51 -22.83
N PHE A 320 -1.53 -17.44 -22.32
CA PHE A 320 -2.13 -16.38 -23.13
C PHE A 320 -1.31 -15.12 -22.99
N TYR A 321 -1.07 -14.39 -24.07
CA TYR A 321 -0.19 -13.23 -24.06
C TYR A 321 -0.75 -12.06 -24.85
N GLN A 322 -0.16 -10.90 -24.62
CA GLN A 322 -0.43 -9.67 -25.38
C GLN A 322 0.89 -9.00 -25.76
N MET A 323 0.89 -8.46 -26.97
CA MET A 323 1.94 -7.57 -27.44
C MET A 323 1.64 -6.12 -27.07
N ASN A 324 2.67 -5.35 -26.79
CA ASN A 324 2.64 -3.90 -26.71
C ASN A 324 3.54 -3.35 -27.85
N GLY A 325 2.92 -2.98 -28.96
CA GLY A 325 3.63 -2.75 -30.20
C GLY A 325 4.34 -4.02 -30.68
N SER A 326 5.63 -3.94 -30.92
CA SER A 326 6.47 -5.08 -31.32
C SER A 326 7.04 -5.92 -30.17
N LYS A 327 6.86 -5.48 -28.91
CA LYS A 327 7.42 -6.14 -27.73
C LYS A 327 6.35 -6.94 -26.97
N LEU A 328 6.76 -8.00 -26.28
CA LEU A 328 5.89 -8.71 -25.36
C LEU A 328 5.52 -7.79 -24.20
N GLY A 329 4.21 -7.52 -24.03
CA GLY A 329 3.70 -6.68 -22.96
C GLY A 329 3.43 -7.45 -21.67
N SER A 330 2.77 -8.60 -21.79
CA SER A 330 2.38 -9.44 -20.63
C SER A 330 1.88 -10.81 -21.07
N PHE A 331 1.84 -11.76 -20.13
CA PHE A 331 1.21 -13.06 -20.35
C PHE A 331 0.63 -13.64 -19.06
N GLY A 332 -0.12 -14.73 -19.14
CA GLY A 332 -0.67 -15.44 -17.98
C GLY A 332 -1.35 -16.76 -18.36
N PHE A 333 -1.79 -17.52 -17.34
CA PHE A 333 -2.32 -18.88 -17.52
C PHE A 333 -3.81 -18.94 -17.87
N THR A 334 -4.47 -17.81 -18.00
CA THR A 334 -5.88 -17.76 -18.43
C THR A 334 -6.07 -16.65 -19.45
N ARG A 335 -7.06 -16.78 -20.35
CA ARG A 335 -7.35 -15.73 -21.34
C ARG A 335 -7.62 -14.37 -20.69
N MET A 336 -8.21 -14.36 -19.49
CA MET A 336 -8.50 -13.17 -18.71
C MET A 336 -7.55 -13.10 -17.49
N TYR A 337 -6.23 -13.13 -17.74
CA TYR A 337 -5.22 -13.09 -16.70
C TYR A 337 -5.13 -11.71 -16.01
N ARG A 338 -4.39 -11.63 -14.92
CA ARG A 338 -4.10 -10.36 -14.26
C ARG A 338 -3.14 -9.55 -15.11
N LEU A 339 -3.61 -8.43 -15.62
CA LEU A 339 -2.84 -7.53 -16.47
C LEU A 339 -1.92 -6.67 -15.58
N PRO A 340 -0.60 -6.69 -15.74
CA PRO A 340 0.30 -5.75 -15.07
C PRO A 340 -0.10 -4.31 -15.40
N TYR A 341 0.07 -3.41 -14.43
CA TYR A 341 -0.06 -1.98 -14.69
C TYR A 341 1.12 -1.48 -15.54
N GLU A 342 0.98 -0.32 -16.16
CA GLU A 342 2.05 0.27 -16.99
C GLU A 342 3.19 0.81 -16.10
N LYS A 343 2.86 1.40 -14.96
CA LYS A 343 3.84 1.97 -14.03
C LYS A 343 4.12 1.06 -12.84
N THR A 344 5.38 1.04 -12.41
CA THR A 344 5.80 0.49 -11.12
C THR A 344 5.53 1.48 -10.01
N VAL A 345 5.64 1.03 -8.75
CA VAL A 345 5.53 1.91 -7.57
C VAL A 345 6.56 3.03 -7.65
N ARG A 346 7.82 2.72 -7.99
CA ARG A 346 8.90 3.71 -8.14
C ARG A 346 8.53 4.81 -9.14
N GLN A 347 8.07 4.43 -10.32
CA GLN A 347 7.71 5.38 -11.37
C GLN A 347 6.56 6.33 -10.97
N VAL A 348 5.62 5.85 -10.14
CA VAL A 348 4.53 6.71 -9.63
C VAL A 348 5.03 7.68 -8.54
N VAL A 349 6.01 7.25 -7.73
CA VAL A 349 6.67 8.13 -6.77
C VAL A 349 7.52 9.18 -7.49
N GLU A 350 8.36 8.77 -8.45
CA GLU A 350 9.18 9.63 -9.29
C GLU A 350 8.38 10.68 -10.08
N GLN A 351 7.11 10.37 -10.39
CA GLN A 351 6.21 11.32 -11.04
C GLN A 351 5.85 12.50 -10.14
N THR A 352 5.90 12.34 -8.81
CA THR A 352 5.75 13.46 -7.87
C THR A 352 7.03 14.32 -7.86
N SER A 353 8.17 13.69 -7.64
CA SER A 353 9.52 14.26 -7.79
C SER A 353 10.55 13.14 -7.90
N LYS A 354 11.56 13.33 -8.74
CA LYS A 354 12.73 12.43 -8.83
C LYS A 354 13.58 12.47 -7.56
N ASP A 355 13.47 13.54 -6.78
CA ASP A 355 14.20 13.69 -5.52
C ASP A 355 13.89 12.58 -4.53
N HIS A 356 12.65 12.01 -4.56
CA HIS A 356 12.28 10.89 -3.68
C HIS A 356 13.09 9.61 -3.88
N VAL A 357 13.78 9.48 -4.99
CA VAL A 357 14.61 8.31 -5.33
C VAL A 357 16.08 8.69 -5.53
N HIS A 358 16.47 9.91 -5.11
CA HIS A 358 17.85 10.38 -5.11
C HIS A 358 18.70 9.58 -4.11
N THR A 359 20.01 9.49 -4.36
CA THR A 359 20.93 8.76 -3.50
C THR A 359 21.36 9.52 -2.27
N ASP A 360 21.48 10.86 -2.37
CA ASP A 360 21.92 11.66 -1.24
C ASP A 360 21.03 11.48 0.01
N PRO A 361 21.63 11.46 1.21
CA PRO A 361 20.86 11.35 2.45
C PRO A 361 19.95 12.55 2.68
N ASP A 362 18.67 12.31 2.96
CA ASP A 362 17.78 13.33 3.50
C ASP A 362 17.99 13.53 5.01
N LEU A 363 17.32 14.52 5.61
CA LEU A 363 17.48 14.83 7.04
C LEU A 363 17.14 13.62 7.94
N ALA A 364 16.13 12.84 7.60
CA ALA A 364 15.78 11.66 8.38
C ALA A 364 16.87 10.57 8.26
N GLU A 365 17.47 10.42 7.10
CA GLU A 365 18.55 9.47 6.86
C GLU A 365 19.84 9.87 7.54
N THR A 366 20.16 11.19 7.62
CA THR A 366 21.33 11.65 8.40
C THR A 366 21.18 11.33 9.89
N ILE A 367 19.96 11.39 10.44
CA ILE A 367 19.67 11.11 11.85
C ILE A 367 19.59 9.60 12.13
N PHE A 368 18.78 8.88 11.38
CA PHE A 368 18.43 7.47 11.66
C PHE A 368 19.35 6.46 10.99
N GLY A 369 20.15 6.91 10.04
CA GLY A 369 21.05 6.10 9.25
C GLY A 369 20.41 5.45 8.02
N ILE A 370 21.28 4.91 7.18
CA ILE A 370 20.97 4.19 5.94
C ILE A 370 21.52 2.78 6.06
N ALA A 371 20.77 1.79 5.57
CA ALA A 371 21.20 0.41 5.50
C ALA A 371 20.86 -0.13 4.08
N GLU A 372 21.68 0.23 3.12
CA GLU A 372 21.63 -0.26 1.75
C GLU A 372 22.86 -1.11 1.44
N ARG A 373 22.85 -1.89 0.35
CA ARG A 373 23.93 -2.84 0.07
C ARG A 373 25.28 -2.16 -0.18
N ASP A 374 25.22 -1.05 -0.89
CA ASP A 374 26.43 -0.35 -1.39
C ASP A 374 26.69 0.96 -0.65
N ASP A 375 25.77 1.38 0.22
CA ASP A 375 25.89 2.59 1.02
C ASP A 375 25.27 2.37 2.40
N SER A 376 26.03 2.63 3.45
CA SER A 376 25.57 2.44 4.82
C SER A 376 26.03 3.57 5.72
N LEU A 377 25.07 4.14 6.45
CA LEU A 377 25.34 5.14 7.50
C LEU A 377 24.71 4.65 8.80
N LYS A 378 25.50 4.53 9.84
CA LYS A 378 24.98 4.18 11.17
C LYS A 378 24.17 5.35 11.73
N GLY A 379 23.01 5.04 12.33
CA GLY A 379 22.19 6.07 12.97
C GLY A 379 22.87 6.69 14.17
N ARG A 380 22.70 7.99 14.32
CA ARG A 380 23.28 8.81 15.39
C ARG A 380 22.38 8.98 16.60
N ILE A 381 21.23 8.29 16.62
CA ILE A 381 20.31 8.23 17.75
C ILE A 381 20.03 6.81 18.18
N SER A 382 19.83 6.63 19.49
CA SER A 382 19.39 5.37 20.09
C SER A 382 18.21 5.65 21.03
N ILE A 383 17.10 4.96 20.79
CA ILE A 383 15.88 5.08 21.60
C ILE A 383 15.76 3.84 22.48
N SER A 384 15.73 4.04 23.79
CA SER A 384 15.60 2.94 24.74
C SER A 384 14.21 2.30 24.65
N THR A 385 14.05 1.10 25.17
CA THR A 385 12.75 0.51 25.44
C THR A 385 12.04 1.35 26.50
N ALA A 386 10.78 1.72 26.26
CA ALA A 386 10.00 2.45 27.24
C ALA A 386 9.45 1.49 28.29
N VAL A 387 9.73 1.79 29.56
CA VAL A 387 9.33 0.96 30.71
C VAL A 387 8.10 1.57 31.37
N ALA A 388 7.10 0.72 31.61
CA ALA A 388 5.86 1.16 32.23
C ALA A 388 6.03 1.45 33.71
N GLU A 389 5.40 2.51 34.20
CA GLU A 389 5.16 2.76 35.61
C GLU A 389 4.01 1.85 36.08
N LEU A 390 4.33 0.72 36.73
CA LEU A 390 3.39 -0.37 37.04
C LEU A 390 2.11 0.07 37.71
N LYS A 391 2.18 1.07 38.62
CA LYS A 391 1.00 1.60 39.33
C LYS A 391 -0.03 2.28 38.38
N THR A 392 0.39 2.69 37.18
CA THR A 392 -0.49 3.32 36.19
C THR A 392 -1.05 2.30 35.18
N VAL A 393 -0.53 1.08 35.19
CA VAL A 393 -0.89 0.06 34.24
C VAL A 393 -2.11 -0.74 34.72
N LYS A 394 -3.18 -0.69 33.93
CA LYS A 394 -4.36 -1.52 34.14
C LYS A 394 -4.65 -2.30 32.86
N PRO A 395 -4.84 -3.62 32.94
CA PRO A 395 -5.35 -4.38 31.81
C PRO A 395 -6.74 -3.85 31.41
N PHE A 396 -7.03 -3.88 30.12
CA PHE A 396 -8.39 -3.63 29.65
C PHE A 396 -9.30 -4.77 30.12
N ASN A 397 -10.51 -4.46 30.55
CA ASN A 397 -11.39 -5.42 31.24
C ASN A 397 -11.76 -6.63 30.37
N GLU A 398 -11.76 -6.47 29.05
CA GLU A 398 -12.13 -7.52 28.09
C GLU A 398 -11.14 -7.59 26.93
N ALA A 399 -10.95 -8.80 26.43
CA ALA A 399 -10.19 -8.99 25.19
C ALA A 399 -10.92 -8.37 23.99
N VAL A 400 -10.19 -7.60 23.22
CA VAL A 400 -10.68 -6.98 21.99
C VAL A 400 -10.51 -7.95 20.84
N THR A 401 -11.60 -8.21 20.10
CA THR A 401 -11.54 -8.92 18.85
C THR A 401 -11.75 -7.94 17.70
N ALA A 402 -10.77 -7.83 16.80
CA ALA A 402 -10.80 -6.84 15.74
C ALA A 402 -10.32 -7.43 14.41
N VAL A 403 -10.95 -7.00 13.32
CA VAL A 403 -10.43 -7.22 11.97
C VAL A 403 -9.66 -5.96 11.55
N LEU A 404 -8.35 -6.07 11.54
CA LEU A 404 -7.47 -5.02 11.08
C LEU A 404 -7.26 -5.15 9.58
N GLY A 405 -7.72 -4.16 8.82
CA GLY A 405 -7.55 -4.15 7.38
C GLY A 405 -6.08 -4.07 6.99
N SER A 406 -5.59 -5.03 6.19
CA SER A 406 -4.25 -4.94 5.61
C SER A 406 -4.16 -3.79 4.61
N PRO A 407 -2.95 -3.21 4.38
CA PRO A 407 -2.73 -2.28 3.29
C PRO A 407 -3.17 -2.89 1.96
N LYS A 408 -3.83 -2.10 1.12
CA LYS A 408 -4.26 -2.52 -0.22
C LYS A 408 -3.79 -1.52 -1.27
N PRO A 409 -2.48 -1.43 -1.53
CA PRO A 409 -1.91 -0.42 -2.44
C PRO A 409 -2.46 -0.53 -3.87
N THR A 410 -3.00 -1.70 -4.25
CA THR A 410 -3.73 -1.90 -5.52
C THR A 410 -5.11 -1.26 -5.54
N PHE A 411 -5.60 -0.74 -4.41
CA PHE A 411 -6.85 0.00 -4.37
C PHE A 411 -6.61 1.45 -4.79
N TYR A 412 -6.45 1.66 -6.09
CA TYR A 412 -6.10 2.93 -6.70
C TYR A 412 -6.99 4.12 -6.29
N PRO A 413 -8.30 3.98 -6.00
CA PRO A 413 -9.10 5.13 -5.60
C PRO A 413 -8.56 5.87 -4.37
N ASN A 414 -7.81 5.18 -3.50
CA ASN A 414 -7.24 5.76 -2.29
C ASN A 414 -5.73 5.98 -2.37
N TYR A 415 -4.98 5.09 -3.04
CA TYR A 415 -3.52 5.12 -3.02
C TYR A 415 -2.90 5.95 -4.15
N ILE A 416 -3.62 6.10 -5.26
CA ILE A 416 -3.24 7.02 -6.34
C ILE A 416 -3.96 8.34 -6.11
N TYR A 417 -3.25 9.44 -6.30
CA TYR A 417 -3.84 10.77 -6.19
C TYR A 417 -4.96 10.95 -7.21
N GLN A 418 -6.11 11.38 -6.72
CA GLN A 418 -7.30 11.61 -7.54
C GLN A 418 -7.55 13.11 -7.65
N PRO A 419 -7.25 13.75 -8.80
CA PRO A 419 -7.55 15.15 -8.99
C PRO A 419 -9.05 15.42 -8.78
N ARG A 420 -9.37 16.39 -7.92
CA ARG A 420 -10.76 16.75 -7.61
C ARG A 420 -11.01 18.20 -7.95
N ALA A 421 -12.11 18.48 -8.61
CA ALA A 421 -12.54 19.83 -8.92
C ALA A 421 -13.29 20.42 -7.73
N GLY A 422 -12.93 21.65 -7.35
CA GLY A 422 -13.70 22.47 -6.44
C GLY A 422 -13.82 21.96 -5.00
N SER A 423 -14.62 22.64 -4.21
CA SER A 423 -14.90 22.34 -2.80
C SER A 423 -15.86 21.14 -2.60
N ASP A 424 -16.55 20.71 -3.64
CA ASP A 424 -17.51 19.59 -3.59
C ASP A 424 -16.85 18.19 -3.65
N GLY A 425 -15.56 18.14 -3.87
CA GLY A 425 -14.77 16.90 -3.87
C GLY A 425 -15.09 15.95 -5.02
N LYS A 426 -15.74 16.39 -6.11
CA LYS A 426 -15.96 15.57 -7.29
C LYS A 426 -14.67 15.35 -8.07
N LEU A 427 -14.57 14.21 -8.75
CA LEU A 427 -13.43 13.92 -9.62
C LEU A 427 -13.44 14.89 -10.81
N THR A 428 -12.27 15.41 -11.20
CA THR A 428 -12.12 16.33 -12.34
C THR A 428 -12.50 15.68 -13.66
N LYS A 429 -12.23 14.36 -13.81
CA LYS A 429 -12.68 13.57 -14.96
C LYS A 429 -13.93 12.80 -14.58
N THR A 430 -15.05 13.15 -15.18
CA THR A 430 -16.31 12.42 -15.00
C THR A 430 -16.11 10.98 -15.47
N GLY A 431 -16.14 10.04 -14.55
CA GLY A 431 -16.25 8.63 -14.86
C GLY A 431 -14.99 7.78 -14.79
N SER A 432 -13.79 8.33 -14.54
CA SER A 432 -12.58 7.51 -14.43
C SER A 432 -11.67 7.95 -13.30
N TYR A 433 -11.17 6.97 -12.53
CA TYR A 433 -10.09 7.18 -11.57
C TYR A 433 -8.74 7.20 -12.28
N GLU A 434 -7.81 8.00 -11.75
CA GLU A 434 -6.40 7.83 -12.05
C GLU A 434 -5.92 6.50 -11.45
N THR A 435 -5.06 5.80 -12.18
CA THR A 435 -4.54 4.48 -11.80
C THR A 435 -3.07 4.38 -12.17
N PHE A 436 -2.41 3.27 -11.83
CA PHE A 436 -1.06 2.98 -12.31
C PHE A 436 -0.97 2.79 -13.85
N MET A 437 -2.08 2.88 -14.59
CA MET A 437 -2.12 2.94 -16.06
C MET A 437 -2.00 4.37 -16.59
N SER A 438 -2.24 5.39 -15.78
CA SER A 438 -2.29 6.78 -16.23
C SER A 438 -0.88 7.37 -16.34
N SER A 439 -0.60 8.13 -17.40
CA SER A 439 0.70 8.77 -17.66
C SER A 439 1.12 9.71 -16.53
N GLU A 440 0.17 10.46 -15.97
CA GLU A 440 0.39 11.51 -14.96
C GLU A 440 0.06 11.07 -13.52
N SER A 441 -0.14 9.75 -13.31
CA SER A 441 -0.49 9.27 -11.98
C SER A 441 0.63 9.47 -10.97
N THR A 442 0.28 10.01 -9.80
CA THR A 442 1.15 10.17 -8.64
C THR A 442 0.58 9.43 -7.46
N ILE A 443 1.44 9.10 -6.48
CA ILE A 443 0.99 8.49 -5.23
C ILE A 443 0.26 9.54 -4.36
N ASN A 444 -0.70 9.08 -3.56
CA ASN A 444 -1.46 9.99 -2.70
C ASN A 444 -0.66 10.50 -1.48
N GLY A 445 0.47 9.88 -1.15
CA GLY A 445 1.38 10.32 -0.12
C GLY A 445 1.59 9.32 1.02
N TRP A 446 1.99 9.83 2.18
CA TRP A 446 2.26 9.08 3.39
C TRP A 446 0.96 8.65 4.08
N LYS A 447 0.67 7.36 4.09
CA LYS A 447 -0.53 6.83 4.75
C LYS A 447 -0.40 6.94 6.27
N ARG A 448 -1.38 7.60 6.91
CA ARG A 448 -1.46 7.70 8.36
C ARG A 448 -2.87 7.42 8.87
N TYR A 449 -2.93 6.97 10.12
CA TYR A 449 -4.18 6.84 10.87
C TYR A 449 -4.34 8.07 11.75
N PRO A 450 -5.45 8.82 11.61
CA PRO A 450 -5.72 9.99 12.44
C PRO A 450 -5.98 9.60 13.90
N THR A 451 -5.70 10.51 14.80
CA THR A 451 -5.92 10.34 16.25
C THR A 451 -7.42 10.47 16.56
N ARG A 452 -8.11 9.35 16.64
CA ARG A 452 -9.57 9.27 16.86
C ARG A 452 -9.91 8.68 18.22
N GLU A 453 -11.05 9.09 18.77
CA GLU A 453 -11.59 8.47 19.95
C GLU A 453 -12.01 7.00 19.70
N LEU A 454 -11.94 6.19 20.78
CA LEU A 454 -12.26 4.76 20.76
C LEU A 454 -13.78 4.47 20.77
N LYS A 455 -14.65 5.40 20.39
CA LYS A 455 -16.10 5.33 20.58
C LYS A 455 -16.80 4.12 19.95
N ASP A 456 -16.26 3.57 18.86
CA ASP A 456 -16.94 2.54 18.06
C ASP A 456 -16.05 1.31 17.83
N VAL A 457 -15.49 0.74 18.88
CA VAL A 457 -14.92 -0.61 18.75
C VAL A 457 -16.10 -1.56 18.60
N GLU A 458 -16.44 -1.92 17.37
CA GLU A 458 -17.30 -3.07 17.12
C GLU A 458 -16.59 -4.29 17.72
N ARG A 459 -17.00 -4.67 18.93
CA ARG A 459 -16.42 -5.76 19.72
C ARG A 459 -16.61 -7.13 19.04
N LYS A 460 -17.49 -7.21 18.05
CA LYS A 460 -17.71 -8.37 17.19
C LYS A 460 -17.72 -7.91 15.74
N PRO A 461 -16.67 -8.19 14.96
CA PRO A 461 -16.77 -7.97 13.53
C PRO A 461 -17.85 -8.92 12.96
N ASP A 462 -18.85 -8.35 12.33
CA ASP A 462 -19.96 -9.05 11.65
C ASP A 462 -19.45 -9.74 10.36
N MET A 463 -18.34 -10.43 10.42
CA MET A 463 -17.58 -10.95 9.29
C MET A 463 -17.52 -12.47 9.24
N GLY A 464 -18.42 -13.20 9.82
CA GLY A 464 -18.67 -14.63 9.53
C GLY A 464 -17.45 -15.58 9.36
N LYS A 465 -16.24 -15.11 9.60
CA LYS A 465 -14.99 -15.89 9.53
C LYS A 465 -13.99 -15.40 10.58
N ASP A 466 -13.89 -16.13 11.66
CA ASP A 466 -12.90 -15.92 12.73
C ASP A 466 -11.43 -15.98 12.23
N THR A 467 -11.22 -16.44 11.00
CA THR A 467 -9.90 -16.67 10.41
C THR A 467 -9.07 -15.40 10.12
N VAL A 468 -9.70 -14.22 10.12
CA VAL A 468 -9.01 -12.93 9.86
C VAL A 468 -9.06 -11.98 11.05
N ALA A 469 -9.70 -12.39 12.14
CA ALA A 469 -9.80 -11.60 13.35
C ALA A 469 -8.53 -11.77 14.21
N THR A 470 -8.11 -10.69 14.84
CA THR A 470 -7.06 -10.68 15.86
C THR A 470 -7.67 -10.41 17.21
N LYS A 471 -7.33 -11.23 18.21
CA LYS A 471 -7.80 -11.09 19.59
C LYS A 471 -6.64 -10.66 20.48
N PHE A 472 -6.78 -9.57 21.23
CA PHE A 472 -5.71 -9.02 22.06
C PHE A 472 -6.25 -8.31 23.31
N ILE A 473 -5.41 -8.20 24.33
CA ILE A 473 -5.73 -7.48 25.56
C ILE A 473 -4.85 -6.23 25.62
N PRO A 474 -5.42 -5.04 25.37
CA PRO A 474 -4.67 -3.79 25.50
C PRO A 474 -4.48 -3.40 26.98
N LEU A 475 -3.61 -2.43 27.22
CA LEU A 475 -3.59 -1.68 28.46
C LEU A 475 -4.62 -0.56 28.37
N SER A 476 -5.23 -0.22 29.49
CA SER A 476 -6.16 0.89 29.59
C SER A 476 -5.47 2.24 29.33
N GLU A 477 -6.25 3.27 29.09
CA GLU A 477 -5.79 4.65 29.05
C GLU A 477 -5.12 5.08 30.37
N GLY A 478 -4.27 6.11 30.30
CA GLY A 478 -3.52 6.64 31.45
C GLY A 478 -2.25 5.87 31.77
N ALA A 479 -1.88 4.84 31.02
CA ALA A 479 -0.62 4.13 31.22
C ALA A 479 0.57 5.04 30.90
N LYS A 480 1.53 5.12 31.83
CA LYS A 480 2.74 5.93 31.74
C LYS A 480 3.95 5.07 31.46
N PHE A 481 4.81 5.56 30.59
CA PHE A 481 6.05 4.90 30.20
C PHE A 481 7.19 5.92 30.18
N SER A 482 8.34 5.55 30.71
CA SER A 482 9.57 6.34 30.64
C SER A 482 10.56 5.72 29.65
N PHE A 483 11.21 6.55 28.84
CA PHE A 483 12.25 6.13 27.91
C PHE A 483 13.25 7.27 27.68
N SER A 484 14.40 6.93 27.13
CA SER A 484 15.40 7.91 26.76
C SER A 484 15.76 7.87 25.28
N VAL A 485 16.17 9.01 24.76
CA VAL A 485 16.73 9.19 23.41
C VAL A 485 18.16 9.67 23.57
N LYS A 486 19.12 8.79 23.31
CA LYS A 486 20.55 9.11 23.29
C LYS A 486 20.93 9.65 21.93
N LEU A 487 21.71 10.69 21.93
CA LEU A 487 22.07 11.53 20.78
C LEU A 487 23.58 11.60 20.69
N HIS A 488 24.10 11.53 19.48
CA HIS A 488 25.53 11.62 19.22
C HIS A 488 25.80 12.43 17.96
N ASN A 489 26.61 13.47 18.09
CA ASN A 489 27.10 14.29 16.99
C ASN A 489 25.97 14.83 16.08
N LEU A 490 24.92 15.40 16.66
CA LEU A 490 23.82 16.01 15.90
C LEU A 490 24.01 17.50 15.73
N LYS A 491 23.65 18.02 14.58
CA LYS A 491 23.53 19.47 14.39
C LYS A 491 22.29 20.01 15.12
N PRO A 492 22.25 21.30 15.46
CA PRO A 492 21.08 21.91 16.10
C PRO A 492 19.77 21.68 15.36
N GLU A 493 19.78 21.71 14.02
CA GLU A 493 18.62 21.47 13.17
C GLU A 493 18.12 20.01 13.26
N GLU A 494 19.04 19.05 13.34
CA GLU A 494 18.71 17.63 13.47
C GLU A 494 18.13 17.32 14.85
N LEU A 495 18.71 17.87 15.90
CA LEU A 495 18.16 17.79 17.26
C LEU A 495 16.79 18.46 17.33
N GLY A 496 16.66 19.65 16.72
CA GLY A 496 15.39 20.36 16.61
C GLY A 496 14.29 19.54 15.94
N ALA A 497 14.61 18.80 14.87
CA ALA A 497 13.67 17.89 14.20
C ALA A 497 13.21 16.75 15.12
N ILE A 498 14.13 16.18 15.92
CA ILE A 498 13.81 15.13 16.90
C ILE A 498 12.90 15.67 17.99
N VAL A 499 13.26 16.81 18.59
CA VAL A 499 12.46 17.45 19.63
C VAL A 499 11.10 17.87 19.09
N TRP A 500 11.05 18.41 17.88
CA TRP A 500 9.81 18.76 17.21
C TRP A 500 8.91 17.51 17.01
N ALA A 501 9.49 16.41 16.56
CA ALA A 501 8.75 15.17 16.36
C ALA A 501 8.29 14.56 17.68
N LEU A 502 9.06 14.61 18.75
CA LEU A 502 8.67 14.13 20.08
C LEU A 502 7.48 14.93 20.65
N THR A 503 7.54 16.26 20.58
CA THR A 503 6.63 17.18 21.27
C THR A 503 5.61 17.85 20.35
N TRP A 504 5.60 17.52 19.05
CA TRP A 504 4.83 18.23 18.02
C TRP A 504 5.19 19.72 17.98
N GLY A 505 6.49 20.00 18.06
CA GLY A 505 6.98 21.35 18.18
C GLY A 505 6.48 22.04 19.44
N ASN A 506 6.40 21.36 20.58
CA ASN A 506 5.89 21.84 21.83
C ASN A 506 4.37 22.15 21.87
N ASN A 507 3.56 21.41 21.07
CA ASN A 507 2.12 21.55 21.00
C ASN A 507 1.42 20.41 21.74
N ASN A 508 0.94 20.69 22.94
CA ASN A 508 0.29 19.72 23.84
C ASN A 508 -1.13 19.28 23.40
N LYS A 509 -1.71 19.87 22.36
CA LYS A 509 -3.01 19.47 21.78
C LYS A 509 -2.89 18.34 20.76
N LEU A 510 -1.68 18.05 20.30
CA LEU A 510 -1.43 17.04 19.28
C LEU A 510 -0.99 15.71 19.92
N ARG A 511 -1.24 14.62 19.22
CA ARG A 511 -1.03 13.27 19.72
C ARG A 511 -0.31 12.40 18.71
N HIS A 512 0.45 11.47 19.27
CA HIS A 512 1.01 10.36 18.52
C HIS A 512 0.03 9.21 18.44
N SER A 513 0.28 8.30 17.52
CA SER A 513 -0.47 7.06 17.31
C SER A 513 0.52 5.91 17.18
N LEU A 514 0.53 4.99 18.14
CA LEU A 514 1.49 3.88 18.22
C LEU A 514 0.81 2.53 18.42
N GLY A 515 1.53 1.45 18.21
CA GLY A 515 1.04 0.11 18.42
C GLY A 515 0.06 -0.38 17.36
N MET A 516 -0.72 -1.38 17.69
CA MET A 516 -1.72 -2.03 16.84
C MET A 516 -3.12 -1.43 17.08
N GLY A 517 -4.00 -1.51 16.11
CA GLY A 517 -5.37 -1.02 16.24
C GLY A 517 -5.54 0.49 16.05
N LYS A 518 -4.54 1.21 15.53
CA LYS A 518 -4.61 2.66 15.26
C LYS A 518 -5.85 3.06 14.45
N SER A 519 -6.26 2.24 13.52
CA SER A 519 -7.48 2.47 12.72
C SER A 519 -8.78 2.45 13.53
N LEU A 520 -8.74 1.91 14.74
CA LEU A 520 -9.86 1.82 15.68
C LEU A 520 -9.76 2.83 16.83
N GLY A 521 -8.68 3.63 16.86
CA GLY A 521 -8.44 4.62 17.92
C GLY A 521 -7.56 4.14 19.08
N PHE A 522 -6.95 2.94 18.97
CA PHE A 522 -5.99 2.48 19.96
C PHE A 522 -4.65 3.20 19.83
N GLY A 523 -3.96 3.36 20.98
CA GLY A 523 -2.57 3.79 21.05
C GLY A 523 -2.35 5.28 20.79
N ILE A 524 -3.31 6.12 21.09
CA ILE A 524 -3.14 7.57 21.08
C ILE A 524 -2.42 7.98 22.36
N ALA A 525 -1.33 8.74 22.22
CA ALA A 525 -0.47 9.10 23.35
C ALA A 525 0.16 10.48 23.17
N ALA A 526 0.43 11.13 24.31
CA ALA A 526 1.28 12.31 24.41
C ALA A 526 2.71 11.90 24.80
N ILE A 527 3.69 12.63 24.30
CA ILE A 527 5.08 12.52 24.74
C ILE A 527 5.55 13.89 25.24
N THR A 528 6.21 13.90 26.39
CA THR A 528 6.85 15.09 26.98
C THR A 528 8.32 14.79 27.28
N ILE A 529 9.17 15.78 27.17
CA ILE A 529 10.57 15.72 27.63
C ILE A 529 10.59 16.11 29.08
N SER A 530 10.93 15.17 29.96
CA SER A 530 10.97 15.39 31.41
C SER A 530 12.30 15.97 31.89
N SER A 531 13.41 15.58 31.24
CA SER A 531 14.72 16.17 31.46
C SER A 531 15.61 16.03 30.23
N ALA A 532 16.63 16.86 30.13
CA ALA A 532 17.60 16.84 29.04
C ALA A 532 19.02 17.06 29.61
N HIS A 533 19.95 16.25 29.15
CA HIS A 533 21.38 16.35 29.45
C HIS A 533 22.12 16.47 28.11
N LEU A 534 22.22 17.67 27.59
CA LEU A 534 22.75 17.97 26.26
C LEU A 534 23.97 18.88 26.41
N VAL A 535 25.02 18.56 25.67
CA VAL A 535 26.23 19.36 25.62
C VAL A 535 26.68 19.54 24.18
N ASP A 536 27.31 20.67 23.90
CA ASP A 536 28.05 20.90 22.65
C ASP A 536 29.44 20.25 22.70
N ILE A 537 30.25 20.51 21.65
CA ILE A 537 31.63 20.00 21.55
C ILE A 537 32.58 20.60 22.61
N ALA A 538 32.25 21.77 23.16
CA ALA A 538 33.03 22.42 24.22
C ALA A 538 32.61 21.95 25.64
N GLY A 539 31.53 21.14 25.75
CA GLY A 539 30.97 20.70 27.00
C GLY A 539 29.95 21.67 27.62
N GLU A 540 29.59 22.73 26.90
CA GLU A 540 28.58 23.70 27.34
C GLU A 540 27.17 23.11 27.23
N LYS A 541 26.35 23.43 28.22
CA LYS A 541 24.96 22.95 28.26
C LYS A 541 24.11 23.59 27.17
N ILE A 542 23.33 22.76 26.48
CA ILE A 542 22.40 23.19 25.43
C ILE A 542 20.97 23.10 25.93
N ASP A 543 20.19 24.17 25.72
CA ASP A 543 18.74 24.11 25.87
C ASP A 543 18.11 23.56 24.58
N TRP A 544 17.43 22.44 24.69
CA TRP A 544 16.76 21.81 23.56
C TRP A 544 15.68 22.71 22.89
N GLN A 545 15.13 23.68 23.63
CA GLN A 545 14.13 24.61 23.10
C GLN A 545 14.70 25.54 22.01
N ASP A 546 15.99 25.88 22.12
CA ASP A 546 16.65 26.69 21.10
C ASP A 546 16.79 25.93 19.79
N THR A 547 16.97 24.63 19.83
CA THR A 547 17.11 23.79 18.62
C THR A 547 15.82 23.68 17.80
N LEU A 548 14.66 23.82 18.44
CA LEU A 548 13.37 23.92 17.73
C LEU A 548 13.37 25.08 16.72
N ARG A 549 13.93 26.26 17.13
CA ARG A 549 14.02 27.43 16.26
C ARG A 549 14.96 27.19 15.09
N SER A 550 16.08 26.49 15.32
CA SER A 550 17.01 26.13 14.26
C SER A 550 16.33 25.26 13.20
N PHE A 551 15.60 24.22 13.61
CA PHE A 551 14.87 23.37 12.68
C PHE A 551 13.73 24.11 11.96
N GLU A 552 12.88 24.83 12.67
CA GLU A 552 11.77 25.59 12.05
C GLU A 552 12.33 26.69 11.11
N GLY A 553 13.47 27.30 11.47
CA GLY A 553 14.15 28.29 10.65
C GLY A 553 14.65 27.74 9.33
N ILE A 554 15.35 26.60 9.33
CA ILE A 554 15.83 25.98 8.09
C ILE A 554 14.67 25.51 7.21
N MET A 555 13.62 24.96 7.79
CA MET A 555 12.45 24.52 7.04
C MET A 555 11.66 25.69 6.44
N ASN A 556 11.54 26.81 7.13
CA ASN A 556 10.95 28.03 6.57
C ASN A 556 11.78 28.58 5.40
N THR A 557 13.12 28.54 5.52
CA THR A 557 14.02 28.92 4.44
C THR A 557 13.87 28.03 3.23
N GLU A 558 13.80 26.71 3.46
CA GLU A 558 13.65 25.71 2.40
C GLU A 558 12.39 25.90 1.55
N VAL A 559 11.27 26.29 2.16
CA VAL A 559 10.03 26.54 1.43
C VAL A 559 9.87 28.00 0.97
N GLY A 560 10.79 28.88 1.32
CA GLY A 560 10.69 30.31 1.02
C GLY A 560 9.47 30.99 1.68
N GLY A 561 9.05 30.51 2.85
CA GLY A 561 7.85 31.02 3.50
C GLY A 561 7.45 30.29 4.80
N GLU A 562 6.15 30.24 5.08
CA GLU A 562 5.63 29.61 6.29
C GLU A 562 5.51 28.08 6.10
N TRP A 563 6.51 27.33 6.54
CA TRP A 563 6.56 25.87 6.46
C TRP A 563 5.33 25.18 7.10
N LEU A 564 4.84 25.65 8.25
CA LEU A 564 3.65 25.10 8.91
C LEU A 564 2.36 25.25 8.09
N LYS A 565 2.33 26.11 7.09
CA LYS A 565 1.18 26.32 6.18
C LYS A 565 1.28 25.47 4.92
N THR A 566 2.29 24.66 4.78
CA THR A 566 2.37 23.72 3.64
C THR A 566 1.31 22.64 3.77
N ALA A 567 0.83 22.13 2.63
CA ALA A 567 -0.21 21.09 2.60
C ALA A 567 0.19 19.82 3.38
N GLN A 568 1.50 19.52 3.44
CA GLN A 568 2.05 18.41 4.21
C GLN A 568 1.83 18.61 5.71
N LEU A 569 2.20 19.76 6.21
CA LEU A 569 2.11 20.08 7.64
C LEU A 569 0.65 20.26 8.06
N GLU A 570 -0.15 21.02 7.30
CA GLU A 570 -1.58 21.18 7.57
C GLU A 570 -2.28 19.83 7.71
N GLN A 571 -2.04 18.90 6.75
CA GLN A 571 -2.66 17.58 6.78
C GLN A 571 -2.13 16.71 7.92
N LEU A 572 -0.82 16.75 8.19
CA LEU A 572 -0.20 16.00 9.29
C LEU A 572 -0.74 16.45 10.65
N LEU A 573 -0.76 17.77 10.89
CA LEU A 573 -1.23 18.36 12.15
C LEU A 573 -2.73 18.14 12.36
N ALA A 574 -3.54 18.24 11.30
CA ALA A 574 -4.96 17.93 11.36
C ALA A 574 -5.20 16.47 11.79
N MET A 575 -4.44 15.53 11.25
CA MET A 575 -4.55 14.11 11.61
C MET A 575 -4.02 13.80 13.01
N ALA A 576 -3.13 14.61 13.55
CA ALA A 576 -2.60 14.48 14.90
C ALA A 576 -3.47 15.16 15.96
N ASN A 577 -4.49 15.93 15.56
CA ASN A 577 -5.38 16.67 16.47
C ASN A 577 -6.70 15.91 16.73
N PRO A 578 -6.90 15.31 17.93
CA PRO A 578 -8.12 14.56 18.23
C PRO A 578 -9.42 15.38 18.07
N VAL A 579 -9.38 16.69 18.42
CA VAL A 579 -10.54 17.57 18.30
C VAL A 579 -10.94 17.78 16.84
N VAL A 580 -9.96 17.96 15.96
CA VAL A 580 -10.19 18.09 14.53
C VAL A 580 -10.71 16.78 13.93
N VAL A 581 -10.13 15.66 14.33
CA VAL A 581 -10.55 14.34 13.85
C VAL A 581 -11.95 13.97 14.31
N ALA A 582 -12.38 14.37 15.51
CA ALA A 582 -13.73 14.15 16.02
C ALA A 582 -14.84 14.76 15.10
N GLN A 583 -14.50 15.78 14.31
CA GLN A 583 -15.42 16.41 13.36
C GLN A 583 -15.58 15.62 12.04
N CYS A 584 -14.75 14.60 11.80
CA CYS A 584 -14.76 13.87 10.53
C CYS A 584 -15.90 12.84 10.41
N GLY A 585 -16.75 12.71 11.42
CA GLY A 585 -17.85 11.76 11.44
C GLY A 585 -17.39 10.30 11.63
N LYS A 586 -18.21 9.35 11.19
CA LYS A 586 -17.93 7.92 11.34
C LYS A 586 -16.76 7.47 10.47
N LEU A 587 -15.72 6.94 11.11
CA LEU A 587 -14.57 6.32 10.44
C LEU A 587 -14.71 4.80 10.50
N LYS A 588 -14.76 4.14 9.35
CA LYS A 588 -14.98 2.69 9.27
C LYS A 588 -14.15 2.05 8.15
N HIS A 589 -13.67 0.85 8.38
CA HIS A 589 -13.05 0.05 7.32
C HIS A 589 -14.08 -0.40 6.28
N MET A 590 -13.64 -0.43 5.02
CA MET A 590 -14.42 -1.04 3.94
C MET A 590 -14.60 -2.54 4.16
N THR A 591 -15.79 -3.05 3.88
CA THR A 591 -16.11 -4.47 4.00
C THR A 591 -16.40 -5.10 2.64
N LEU A 592 -16.09 -6.40 2.52
CA LEU A 592 -16.46 -7.17 1.33
C LEU A 592 -17.96 -7.48 1.33
N ALA A 593 -18.57 -7.67 2.51
CA ALA A 593 -19.99 -7.97 2.67
C ALA A 593 -20.87 -6.88 2.05
N ASN A 594 -20.54 -5.61 2.27
CA ASN A 594 -21.27 -4.47 1.71
C ASN A 594 -20.84 -4.11 0.28
N LYS A 595 -19.92 -4.87 -0.32
CA LYS A 595 -19.33 -4.55 -1.64
C LYS A 595 -18.67 -3.19 -1.74
N ASP A 596 -18.22 -2.63 -0.62
CA ASP A 596 -17.69 -1.27 -0.54
C ASP A 596 -16.61 -0.99 -1.58
N PHE A 597 -15.64 -1.93 -1.74
CA PHE A 597 -14.56 -1.79 -2.72
C PHE A 597 -15.04 -1.70 -4.17
N SER A 598 -16.06 -2.47 -4.52
CA SER A 598 -16.62 -2.45 -5.87
C SER A 598 -17.52 -1.24 -6.10
N ASN A 599 -18.22 -0.79 -5.07
CA ASN A 599 -19.06 0.41 -5.13
C ASN A 599 -18.20 1.67 -5.34
N VAL A 600 -17.08 1.79 -4.63
CA VAL A 600 -16.15 2.89 -4.82
C VAL A 600 -15.53 2.88 -6.22
N LYS A 601 -15.08 1.73 -6.70
CA LYS A 601 -14.52 1.59 -8.05
C LYS A 601 -15.53 1.86 -9.16
N GLY A 602 -16.80 1.48 -8.95
CA GLY A 602 -17.89 1.76 -9.86
C GLY A 602 -18.39 3.19 -9.88
N GLY A 603 -17.79 4.05 -9.12
CA GLY A 603 -18.09 5.37 -8.62
C GLY A 603 -18.49 6.49 -9.54
N VAL A 604 -19.20 6.17 -10.61
CA VAL A 604 -19.60 7.14 -11.64
C VAL A 604 -21.02 7.65 -11.45
N LYS A 605 -21.78 7.11 -10.50
CA LYS A 605 -23.12 7.62 -10.18
C LYS A 605 -23.12 8.23 -8.79
N PRO A 606 -23.34 9.53 -8.64
CA PRO A 606 -23.61 10.12 -7.34
C PRO A 606 -25.01 9.67 -6.85
N PRO A 607 -25.24 9.50 -5.54
CA PRO A 607 -24.20 9.48 -4.53
C PRO A 607 -23.96 8.05 -4.09
N THR A 608 -23.04 7.36 -4.68
CA THR A 608 -22.47 6.26 -3.93
C THR A 608 -21.89 6.88 -2.68
N PRO A 609 -22.15 6.32 -1.48
CA PRO A 609 -21.43 6.70 -0.28
C PRO A 609 -19.97 6.41 -0.60
N SER A 610 -19.34 7.41 -1.16
CA SER A 610 -17.93 7.33 -1.46
C SER A 610 -17.27 7.10 -0.14
N LEU A 611 -16.49 6.05 -0.06
CA LEU A 611 -15.43 5.95 0.90
C LEU A 611 -14.46 7.06 0.58
N ALA A 612 -14.92 8.25 0.89
CA ALA A 612 -14.06 9.39 0.89
C ALA A 612 -12.91 9.03 1.82
N LEU A 613 -11.69 9.16 1.34
CA LEU A 613 -10.60 9.53 2.21
C LEU A 613 -11.14 10.63 3.11
N LEU A 614 -10.72 10.68 4.38
CA LEU A 614 -10.96 11.83 5.20
C LEU A 614 -10.81 13.06 4.32
N PRO A 615 -11.83 13.90 4.19
CA PRO A 615 -11.68 15.16 3.48
C PRO A 615 -10.43 15.81 4.09
N HIS A 616 -9.60 16.46 3.28
CA HIS A 616 -8.51 17.27 3.80
C HIS A 616 -9.11 18.15 4.87
N VAL A 617 -8.84 17.81 6.14
CA VAL A 617 -9.33 18.59 7.25
C VAL A 617 -8.46 19.83 7.22
N ARG A 618 -8.94 20.87 6.58
CA ARG A 618 -8.34 22.20 6.76
C ARG A 618 -8.60 22.56 8.21
N PRO A 619 -7.58 22.76 9.03
CA PRO A 619 -7.79 23.31 10.35
C PRO A 619 -8.42 24.68 10.10
N THR A 620 -9.65 24.86 10.58
CA THR A 620 -10.33 26.17 10.57
C THR A 620 -9.61 27.18 11.44
N ALA A 621 -8.70 26.75 12.27
CA ALA A 621 -7.67 27.53 12.95
C ALA A 621 -6.50 26.62 13.28
N LEU A 622 -5.30 26.95 12.82
CA LEU A 622 -4.09 26.50 13.50
C LEU A 622 -4.21 26.94 14.95
N PRO A 623 -3.87 26.06 15.94
CA PRO A 623 -3.87 26.46 17.34
C PRO A 623 -3.05 27.72 17.46
N ASP A 624 -3.63 28.68 18.18
CA ASP A 624 -3.20 30.05 18.30
C ASP A 624 -1.70 30.27 18.26
N ARG A 625 -1.30 31.28 17.50
CA ARG A 625 0.03 31.87 17.47
C ARG A 625 0.57 32.30 18.85
N GLU A 626 -0.19 32.15 19.93
CA GLU A 626 0.27 32.46 21.30
C GLU A 626 1.57 31.73 21.69
N ARG A 627 1.78 30.55 21.12
CA ARG A 627 3.00 29.80 21.29
C ARG A 627 4.27 30.53 20.81
N PHE A 628 4.13 31.36 19.78
CA PHE A 628 5.24 32.06 19.16
C PHE A 628 5.35 33.53 19.58
N LYS A 629 4.35 34.07 20.30
CA LYS A 629 4.39 35.47 20.79
C LYS A 629 5.56 35.73 21.76
N ASN A 630 6.01 34.69 22.48
CA ASN A 630 7.11 34.82 23.44
C ASN A 630 8.49 34.54 22.83
N LEU A 631 8.55 34.17 21.55
CA LEU A 631 9.79 33.95 20.83
C LEU A 631 10.13 35.23 20.02
N GLN A 632 10.58 36.26 20.71
CA GLN A 632 11.19 37.41 20.02
C GLN A 632 12.47 36.92 19.33
N PRO A 633 12.70 37.27 18.06
CA PRO A 633 13.99 37.00 17.44
C PRO A 633 15.05 37.73 18.26
N ARG A 634 16.05 36.99 18.75
CA ARG A 634 17.27 37.63 19.25
C ARG A 634 17.74 38.53 18.12
N LYS A 635 17.89 39.83 18.42
CA LYS A 635 18.61 40.73 17.55
C LYS A 635 19.99 40.13 17.33
N THR A 636 20.24 39.64 16.14
CA THR A 636 21.62 39.36 15.71
C THR A 636 22.35 40.69 15.79
N ASP A 637 23.29 40.81 16.70
CA ASP A 637 24.22 41.89 16.71
C ASP A 637 24.99 41.87 15.40
N ALA A 638 24.54 42.70 14.46
CA ALA A 638 25.25 43.00 13.22
C ALA A 638 26.40 43.95 13.57
N ALA A 639 27.41 43.45 14.26
CA ALA A 639 28.64 44.13 14.46
C ALA A 639 29.75 43.17 14.90
N THR A 640 30.24 42.38 13.98
CA THR A 640 31.65 42.03 13.82
C THR A 640 31.83 41.36 12.48
N GLY A 641 31.97 42.19 11.44
CA GLY A 641 32.55 41.76 10.18
C GLY A 641 33.98 41.31 10.41
N ARG A 642 34.20 40.03 10.50
CA ARG A 642 35.49 39.39 10.22
C ARG A 642 35.20 38.16 9.37
N SER A 643 35.36 38.36 8.07
CA SER A 643 35.60 37.26 7.14
C SER A 643 36.90 36.57 7.60
N LYS A 644 36.78 35.43 8.26
CA LYS A 644 37.91 34.51 8.37
C LYS A 644 38.00 33.78 7.06
N GLN A 645 39.08 34.09 6.34
CA GLN A 645 39.54 33.29 5.21
C GLN A 645 39.58 31.82 5.62
N VAL A 646 38.94 31.02 4.84
CA VAL A 646 39.08 29.55 4.88
C VAL A 646 40.53 29.26 4.55
N GLN A 647 41.30 28.83 5.53
CA GLN A 647 42.58 28.20 5.28
C GLN A 647 42.29 26.86 4.63
N THR A 648 42.64 26.77 3.36
CA THR A 648 42.72 25.51 2.62
C THR A 648 43.78 24.65 3.28
N VAL A 649 43.37 23.52 3.83
CA VAL A 649 44.26 22.43 4.25
C VAL A 649 44.93 21.89 2.99
N PRO A 650 46.28 21.76 2.94
CA PRO A 650 46.95 21.21 1.78
C PRO A 650 46.53 19.74 1.56
N GLU A 651 46.30 19.37 0.30
CA GLU A 651 46.15 17.99 -0.11
C GLU A 651 47.36 17.15 0.34
N PRO A 652 47.17 15.94 0.87
CA PRO A 652 48.30 15.08 1.20
C PRO A 652 48.94 14.55 -0.08
N ASP A 653 50.23 14.75 -0.15
CA ASP A 653 51.13 14.35 -1.23
C ASP A 653 51.09 12.82 -1.44
N THR A 654 50.56 12.40 -2.55
CA THR A 654 50.49 10.97 -2.93
C THR A 654 51.81 10.52 -3.55
N LYS A 655 52.86 10.46 -2.77
CA LYS A 655 54.09 9.69 -3.07
C LYS A 655 54.74 9.23 -1.76
N GLY A 656 54.30 8.11 -1.26
CA GLY A 656 54.95 7.43 -0.14
C GLY A 656 54.71 5.93 -0.24
N ASN A 657 55.77 5.18 -0.45
CA ASN A 657 55.92 3.76 -0.56
C ASN A 657 55.00 2.98 0.40
N VAL A 658 54.18 2.10 -0.15
CA VAL A 658 53.49 1.04 0.59
C VAL A 658 54.49 -0.15 0.75
N PRO A 659 54.79 -0.60 1.98
CA PRO A 659 55.50 -1.86 2.16
C PRO A 659 54.59 -3.04 1.73
N ALA A 660 55.06 -3.86 0.83
CA ALA A 660 54.52 -5.17 0.55
C ALA A 660 54.72 -6.06 1.79
N ASP A 661 53.69 -6.79 2.17
CA ASP A 661 53.54 -7.87 3.13
C ASP A 661 52.62 -7.55 4.33
N VAL A 662 51.32 -7.57 4.03
CA VAL A 662 50.33 -8.00 5.02
C VAL A 662 49.43 -9.04 4.33
N ALA A 663 49.54 -10.27 4.78
CA ALA A 663 48.67 -11.34 4.30
C ALA A 663 47.20 -11.03 4.59
N PRO A 664 46.24 -11.33 3.70
CA PRO A 664 44.83 -11.07 3.92
C PRO A 664 44.34 -11.87 5.14
N PRO A 665 43.42 -11.30 5.96
CA PRO A 665 42.88 -11.99 7.12
C PRO A 665 42.14 -13.27 6.73
N ASP A 666 42.37 -14.32 7.48
CA ASP A 666 41.75 -15.64 7.31
C ASP A 666 40.22 -15.51 7.56
N LEU A 667 39.44 -15.62 6.50
CA LEU A 667 37.97 -15.54 6.52
C LEU A 667 37.28 -16.90 6.78
N SER A 668 38.03 -17.95 7.08
CA SER A 668 37.49 -19.32 7.26
C SER A 668 36.47 -19.43 8.42
N ALA A 669 36.62 -18.61 9.45
CA ALA A 669 35.68 -18.55 10.59
C ALA A 669 34.32 -17.92 10.21
N LEU A 670 34.32 -16.99 9.28
CA LEU A 670 33.09 -16.34 8.79
C LEU A 670 32.29 -17.29 7.86
N ASP A 671 32.95 -18.07 7.06
CA ASP A 671 32.29 -19.06 6.20
C ASP A 671 31.75 -20.26 7.01
N ALA A 672 32.39 -20.64 8.10
CA ALA A 672 31.87 -21.65 9.04
C ALA A 672 30.57 -21.15 9.74
N LEU A 673 30.50 -19.88 10.11
CA LEU A 673 29.30 -19.25 10.64
C LEU A 673 28.18 -19.15 9.59
N ARG A 674 28.49 -18.77 8.36
CA ARG A 674 27.54 -18.66 7.26
C ARG A 674 26.88 -19.99 6.89
N ASN A 675 27.65 -21.10 6.97
CA ASN A 675 27.15 -22.45 6.71
C ASN A 675 26.29 -22.99 7.88
N LYS A 676 26.49 -22.52 9.10
CA LYS A 676 25.70 -22.89 10.28
C LYS A 676 24.31 -22.23 10.26
N PHE A 677 24.16 -21.06 9.62
CA PHE A 677 22.87 -20.36 9.46
C PHE A 677 22.07 -20.81 8.22
N LYS A 678 22.67 -21.53 7.28
CA LYS A 678 21.95 -22.11 6.12
C LYS A 678 21.25 -23.44 6.44
N LYS A 679 21.52 -24.05 7.59
CA LYS A 679 20.96 -25.33 8.03
C LYS A 679 19.90 -25.19 9.15
N ARG A 680 19.40 -23.99 9.40
CA ARG A 680 18.28 -23.80 10.30
C ARG A 680 17.08 -23.16 9.54
#